data_3c3c8968b1818658934733d61fe74c43
#
_entry.id   3c3c8968b1818658934733d61fe74c43
#
_cell.length_a   1.000
_cell.length_b   1.000
_cell.length_c   1.000
_cell.angle_alpha   90.00
_cell.angle_beta   90.00
_cell.angle_gamma   90.00
#
_symmetry.space_group_name_H-M   'P 1'
#
loop_
_entity.id
_entity.type
_entity.pdbx_description
1 polymer ?
#
loop_
_entity_poly.entity_id
_entity_poly.type
_entity_poly.pdbx_seq_one_letter_code
_entity_poly.pdbx_strand_id
1 'polypeptide(L)'
;MNKRKSLLFALIAAVLALVCELLLFNFKPLTSMGRTWLPLTAPVISDDLAEGQTLTLAYYGLDWQVRQCHVAVSVWDKDGNTVGTTLVILYSDDGNRDAYRAGSVRYTLKHDNASYFCINSYGNVHSLIFRVETLDPGCTWKLEAAEINGSIPFHISVPRIGCIFAVLMLFWFLRPASVLHDNRFWNRRRWIKGVCVALVLLLNAGVIFGLACSNEKYLHLNDDDDPGYRHHSQYAKLARALSEGRTWIDTPADAETVRLLSELKNPYDNLNRYELYRHDITPPWDVAYHGDHLYVYFGVVPVLLGYLPFYLITGEDLPTIYLVIAIFILILAAAFACMRALIRRFFPTTPFPVYLLLSVLLGNCTGVLCYALDPNFYIVPIYFALAFSLFALAFWLSAAARWEKTLTPSAELADPDTLCFAPVCAAPRPAGICLRIALGSLMAALVAGCRPQFLVFTALALPILGPFIRRESRRAVTLRRMALFALPYLAVAIPLMYYNYVRFGSPFDFGANYNLTTNDMTLRGIKPDRLPDGLFAYLFAMPNLKLKFPYLHWADTTTLYIGRSIVEPMFGGAMIIFPFLWMIYRVRSAWDLLREKKLRLFFLLPILLGVIVIMADTEMAGILWRYTGDFLVLLYLSAILVYCAMLEKAEPPRRGRLLVFLTAATLLSLLSCLLISFGNSDISNRAPEFFFHAKDFMSFG
;
A
#
# COMPACT_ATOMS: atom_id res chain seq x y z
N MET A 1 26.78 -15.99 -22.64
CA MET A 1 25.53 -15.43 -23.23
C MET A 1 25.78 -15.15 -24.70
N ASN A 2 24.97 -15.71 -25.59
CA ASN A 2 25.16 -15.49 -27.04
C ASN A 2 24.75 -14.06 -27.38
N LYS A 3 25.71 -13.17 -27.61
CA LYS A 3 25.48 -11.73 -27.88
C LYS A 3 24.46 -11.51 -29.02
N ARG A 4 24.53 -12.33 -30.10
CA ARG A 4 23.58 -12.24 -31.24
C ARG A 4 22.14 -12.50 -30.81
N LYS A 5 21.89 -13.53 -29.96
CA LYS A 5 20.52 -13.84 -29.47
C LYS A 5 20.00 -12.74 -28.56
N SER A 6 20.85 -12.15 -27.72
CA SER A 6 20.42 -11.04 -26.84
C SER A 6 20.11 -9.77 -27.64
N LEU A 7 20.91 -9.47 -28.66
CA LEU A 7 20.67 -8.33 -29.55
C LEU A 7 19.38 -8.52 -30.37
N LEU A 8 19.16 -9.72 -30.91
CA LEU A 8 17.95 -10.05 -31.65
C LEU A 8 16.71 -9.91 -30.75
N PHE A 9 16.76 -10.42 -29.52
CA PHE A 9 15.66 -10.28 -28.58
C PHE A 9 15.41 -8.81 -28.20
N ALA A 10 16.47 -8.02 -27.97
CA ALA A 10 16.32 -6.59 -27.68
C ALA A 10 15.65 -5.85 -28.84
N LEU A 11 15.99 -6.19 -30.09
CA LEU A 11 15.33 -5.64 -31.27
C LEU A 11 13.86 -6.03 -31.32
N ILE A 12 13.54 -7.32 -31.10
CA ILE A 12 12.14 -7.80 -31.05
C ILE A 12 11.37 -7.10 -29.92
N ALA A 13 11.96 -6.97 -28.75
CA ALA A 13 11.35 -6.28 -27.61
C ALA A 13 11.09 -4.80 -27.91
N ALA A 14 12.01 -4.11 -28.57
CA ALA A 14 11.83 -2.73 -29.00
C ALA A 14 10.69 -2.59 -30.02
N VAL A 15 10.64 -3.48 -31.00
CA VAL A 15 9.55 -3.50 -32.01
C VAL A 15 8.21 -3.80 -31.33
N LEU A 16 8.15 -4.80 -30.43
CA LEU A 16 6.93 -5.10 -29.70
C LEU A 16 6.47 -3.94 -28.81
N ALA A 17 7.40 -3.25 -28.13
CA ALA A 17 7.04 -2.07 -27.33
C ALA A 17 6.47 -0.95 -28.22
N LEU A 18 7.04 -0.72 -29.38
CA LEU A 18 6.53 0.26 -30.36
C LEU A 18 5.16 -0.16 -30.89
N VAL A 19 4.97 -1.44 -31.23
CA VAL A 19 3.68 -1.97 -31.71
C VAL A 19 2.60 -1.84 -30.62
N CYS A 20 2.93 -2.14 -29.36
CA CYS A 20 2.01 -1.92 -28.24
C CYS A 20 1.64 -0.43 -28.11
N GLU A 21 2.61 0.48 -28.20
CA GLU A 21 2.35 1.92 -28.16
C GLU A 21 1.42 2.37 -29.29
N LEU A 22 1.66 1.93 -30.50
CA LEU A 22 0.87 2.34 -31.66
C LEU A 22 -0.53 1.70 -31.67
N LEU A 23 -0.66 0.41 -31.37
CA LEU A 23 -1.93 -0.31 -31.54
C LEU A 23 -2.79 -0.31 -30.27
N LEU A 24 -2.21 -0.39 -29.07
CA LEU A 24 -2.98 -0.46 -27.83
C LEU A 24 -3.25 0.94 -27.25
N PHE A 25 -2.20 1.74 -27.13
CA PHE A 25 -2.31 3.06 -26.48
C PHE A 25 -2.77 4.17 -27.43
N ASN A 26 -2.67 3.97 -28.74
CA ASN A 26 -3.18 4.88 -29.76
C ASN A 26 -4.33 4.27 -30.59
N PHE A 27 -5.08 3.32 -30.02
CA PHE A 27 -6.19 2.67 -30.71
C PHE A 27 -7.31 3.65 -31.12
N LYS A 28 -7.73 4.54 -30.20
CA LYS A 28 -8.73 5.57 -30.49
C LYS A 28 -8.25 6.60 -31.52
N PRO A 29 -7.04 7.18 -31.42
CA PRO A 29 -6.44 7.96 -32.49
C PRO A 29 -6.50 7.25 -33.84
N LEU A 30 -6.04 5.97 -33.92
CA LEU A 30 -6.08 5.19 -35.16
C LEU A 30 -7.49 5.03 -35.74
N THR A 31 -8.47 4.73 -34.93
CA THR A 31 -9.86 4.50 -35.35
C THR A 31 -10.61 5.81 -35.67
N SER A 32 -10.10 6.95 -35.22
CA SER A 32 -10.66 8.27 -35.49
C SER A 32 -10.06 8.94 -36.74
N MET A 33 -8.98 8.43 -37.32
CA MET A 33 -8.32 9.00 -38.49
C MET A 33 -9.27 9.13 -39.69
N GLY A 34 -9.13 10.23 -40.41
CA GLY A 34 -9.89 10.47 -41.65
C GLY A 34 -11.37 10.88 -41.44
N ARG A 35 -11.79 11.12 -40.22
CA ARG A 35 -13.13 11.63 -39.91
C ARG A 35 -13.19 13.14 -40.18
N THR A 36 -14.30 13.61 -40.74
CA THR A 36 -14.60 15.03 -40.90
C THR A 36 -15.13 15.56 -39.58
N TRP A 37 -14.48 16.60 -39.05
CA TRP A 37 -14.93 17.27 -37.85
C TRP A 37 -15.92 18.39 -38.19
N LEU A 38 -16.81 18.69 -37.26
CA LEU A 38 -17.75 19.81 -37.36
C LEU A 38 -17.63 20.65 -36.09
N PRO A 39 -17.33 21.96 -36.21
CA PRO A 39 -17.34 22.83 -35.05
C PRO A 39 -18.77 23.02 -34.54
N LEU A 40 -18.95 22.97 -33.24
CA LEU A 40 -20.20 23.34 -32.58
C LEU A 40 -20.18 24.84 -32.32
N THR A 41 -21.08 25.56 -32.95
CA THR A 41 -21.18 27.04 -32.86
C THR A 41 -22.43 27.46 -32.10
N ALA A 42 -22.37 28.57 -31.41
CA ALA A 42 -23.49 29.22 -30.72
C ALA A 42 -24.19 28.34 -29.67
N PRO A 43 -23.48 27.93 -28.59
CA PRO A 43 -24.14 27.23 -27.49
C PRO A 43 -25.15 28.14 -26.80
N VAL A 44 -26.25 27.57 -26.31
CA VAL A 44 -27.06 28.21 -25.27
C VAL A 44 -26.29 28.08 -23.97
N ILE A 45 -25.88 29.22 -23.41
CA ILE A 45 -25.07 29.26 -22.17
C ILE A 45 -26.03 29.56 -21.00
N SER A 46 -25.96 28.73 -19.99
CA SER A 46 -26.55 28.97 -18.68
C SER A 46 -25.47 28.80 -17.65
N ASP A 47 -25.15 29.88 -16.92
CA ASP A 47 -24.22 29.85 -15.82
C ASP A 47 -24.94 30.23 -14.52
N ASP A 48 -24.80 29.38 -13.52
CA ASP A 48 -25.30 29.57 -12.17
C ASP A 48 -24.11 29.73 -11.21
N LEU A 49 -23.15 30.53 -11.62
CA LEU A 49 -21.90 30.76 -10.90
C LEU A 49 -22.09 31.66 -9.67
N ALA A 50 -23.20 32.44 -9.61
CA ALA A 50 -23.50 33.29 -8.46
C ALA A 50 -23.86 32.45 -7.20
N GLU A 51 -24.51 31.30 -7.38
CA GLU A 51 -24.77 30.32 -6.34
C GLU A 51 -23.70 29.20 -6.29
N GLY A 52 -22.70 29.28 -7.16
CA GLY A 52 -21.49 28.47 -7.07
C GLY A 52 -21.63 27.03 -7.54
N GLN A 53 -22.28 26.73 -8.67
CA GLN A 53 -22.52 25.31 -8.92
C GLN A 53 -22.30 24.80 -10.35
N THR A 54 -22.82 25.41 -11.40
CA THR A 54 -22.75 24.80 -12.73
C THR A 54 -22.64 25.78 -13.90
N LEU A 55 -21.83 25.42 -14.90
CA LEU A 55 -21.82 26.01 -16.23
C LEU A 55 -22.41 25.00 -17.21
N THR A 56 -23.46 25.39 -17.94
CA THR A 56 -24.09 24.55 -18.97
C THR A 56 -23.90 25.15 -20.36
N LEU A 57 -23.35 24.36 -21.27
CA LEU A 57 -23.20 24.67 -22.68
C LEU A 57 -24.09 23.72 -23.48
N ALA A 58 -25.21 24.19 -24.02
CA ALA A 58 -26.18 23.37 -24.71
C ALA A 58 -26.22 23.66 -26.19
N TYR A 59 -26.16 22.66 -27.03
CA TYR A 59 -26.28 22.69 -28.49
C TYR A 59 -27.53 21.92 -28.89
N TYR A 60 -28.45 22.60 -29.59
CA TYR A 60 -29.74 22.05 -30.04
C TYR A 60 -29.83 22.06 -31.56
N GLY A 61 -30.77 21.25 -32.10
CA GLY A 61 -31.02 21.21 -33.54
C GLY A 61 -29.90 20.52 -34.31
N LEU A 62 -29.11 19.70 -33.65
CA LEU A 62 -28.14 18.83 -34.31
C LEU A 62 -28.90 17.71 -35.03
N ASP A 63 -28.41 17.27 -36.16
CA ASP A 63 -28.94 16.12 -36.91
C ASP A 63 -27.75 15.33 -37.49
N TRP A 64 -26.89 14.89 -36.60
CA TRP A 64 -25.63 14.26 -36.96
C TRP A 64 -25.41 12.98 -36.18
N GLN A 65 -24.88 11.95 -36.84
CA GLN A 65 -24.36 10.80 -36.14
C GLN A 65 -23.06 11.17 -35.43
N VAL A 66 -23.13 11.33 -34.11
CA VAL A 66 -21.99 11.67 -33.26
C VAL A 66 -21.36 10.44 -32.70
N ARG A 67 -20.10 10.17 -33.01
CA ARG A 67 -19.30 9.06 -32.44
C ARG A 67 -18.37 9.54 -31.36
N GLN A 68 -17.94 10.80 -31.46
CA GLN A 68 -17.10 11.43 -30.44
C GLN A 68 -17.34 12.93 -30.45
N CYS A 69 -17.11 13.55 -29.30
CA CYS A 69 -17.06 15.00 -29.15
C CYS A 69 -15.75 15.40 -28.49
N HIS A 70 -15.27 16.55 -28.87
CA HIS A 70 -14.18 17.25 -28.22
C HIS A 70 -14.74 18.53 -27.63
N VAL A 71 -14.53 18.71 -26.31
CA VAL A 71 -14.88 19.95 -25.62
C VAL A 71 -13.75 20.31 -24.67
N ALA A 72 -13.27 21.53 -24.79
CA ALA A 72 -12.22 22.06 -23.96
C ALA A 72 -12.71 23.38 -23.32
N VAL A 73 -12.88 23.33 -21.98
CA VAL A 73 -13.30 24.47 -21.17
C VAL A 73 -12.26 24.72 -20.11
N SER A 74 -11.61 25.88 -20.16
CA SER A 74 -10.71 26.36 -19.11
C SER A 74 -11.50 26.96 -17.97
N VAL A 75 -11.12 26.59 -16.74
CA VAL A 75 -11.70 27.20 -15.53
C VAL A 75 -10.57 27.65 -14.62
N TRP A 76 -10.66 28.86 -14.08
CA TRP A 76 -9.71 29.42 -13.13
C TRP A 76 -10.43 29.83 -11.84
N ASP A 77 -9.74 29.65 -10.72
CA ASP A 77 -10.19 30.15 -9.43
C ASP A 77 -10.00 31.67 -9.31
N LYS A 78 -10.35 32.24 -8.16
CA LYS A 78 -10.19 33.67 -7.86
C LYS A 78 -8.75 34.15 -7.93
N ASP A 79 -7.81 33.25 -7.71
CA ASP A 79 -6.37 33.50 -7.67
C ASP A 79 -5.69 33.26 -9.03
N GLY A 80 -6.47 32.90 -10.05
CA GLY A 80 -6.00 32.64 -11.41
C GLY A 80 -5.38 31.23 -11.60
N ASN A 81 -5.55 30.33 -10.66
CA ASN A 81 -5.07 28.95 -10.81
C ASN A 81 -6.07 28.09 -11.58
N THR A 82 -5.59 27.21 -12.43
CA THR A 82 -6.44 26.27 -13.18
C THR A 82 -7.09 25.27 -12.25
N VAL A 83 -8.40 25.16 -12.27
CA VAL A 83 -9.19 24.25 -11.44
C VAL A 83 -9.57 22.99 -12.23
N GLY A 84 -9.43 21.83 -11.59
CA GLY A 84 -9.96 20.57 -12.13
C GLY A 84 -11.47 20.50 -11.95
N THR A 85 -12.19 20.29 -13.06
CA THR A 85 -13.64 20.31 -13.09
C THR A 85 -14.25 18.96 -13.45
N THR A 86 -15.51 18.75 -13.08
CA THR A 86 -16.28 17.58 -13.51
C THR A 86 -17.17 17.96 -14.69
N LEU A 87 -16.94 17.34 -15.83
CA LEU A 87 -17.77 17.49 -17.01
C LEU A 87 -18.82 16.37 -17.07
N VAL A 88 -20.08 16.73 -17.14
CA VAL A 88 -21.20 15.85 -17.40
C VAL A 88 -21.67 16.04 -18.82
N ILE A 89 -21.83 14.96 -19.57
CA ILE A 89 -22.30 14.98 -20.95
C ILE A 89 -23.69 14.38 -20.97
N LEU A 90 -24.64 15.17 -21.48
CA LEU A 90 -26.01 14.73 -21.74
C LEU A 90 -26.30 14.88 -23.23
N TYR A 91 -27.06 13.98 -23.82
CA TYR A 91 -27.48 14.07 -25.20
C TYR A 91 -28.86 13.46 -25.44
N SER A 92 -29.55 13.90 -26.49
CA SER A 92 -30.73 13.22 -27.04
C SER A 92 -30.44 12.75 -28.46
N ASP A 93 -31.04 11.62 -28.84
CA ASP A 93 -30.84 10.95 -30.14
C ASP A 93 -32.15 10.38 -30.68
N ASP A 94 -32.10 9.68 -31.83
CA ASP A 94 -33.28 9.07 -32.45
C ASP A 94 -33.96 8.02 -31.57
N GLY A 95 -33.22 7.42 -30.65
CA GLY A 95 -33.72 6.44 -29.68
C GLY A 95 -34.32 7.05 -28.42
N ASN A 96 -33.90 8.27 -28.06
CA ASN A 96 -34.37 8.96 -26.86
C ASN A 96 -34.42 10.48 -27.10
N ARG A 97 -35.63 11.02 -27.13
CA ARG A 97 -35.84 12.45 -27.38
C ARG A 97 -35.46 13.36 -26.22
N ASP A 98 -35.53 12.86 -25.02
CA ASP A 98 -35.11 13.59 -23.82
C ASP A 98 -33.60 13.44 -23.61
N ALA A 99 -32.95 14.53 -23.27
CA ALA A 99 -31.51 14.50 -23.00
C ALA A 99 -31.22 13.66 -21.73
N TYR A 100 -30.46 12.60 -21.87
CA TYR A 100 -30.06 11.76 -20.78
C TYR A 100 -28.54 11.83 -20.53
N ARG A 101 -28.18 11.55 -19.30
CA ARG A 101 -26.77 11.60 -18.87
C ARG A 101 -25.97 10.46 -19.48
N ALA A 102 -25.12 10.75 -20.43
CA ALA A 102 -24.22 9.76 -21.06
C ALA A 102 -23.05 9.39 -20.14
N GLY A 103 -22.58 10.32 -19.35
CA GLY A 103 -21.48 10.09 -18.43
C GLY A 103 -20.98 11.35 -17.74
N SER A 104 -20.08 11.16 -16.78
CA SER A 104 -19.34 12.25 -16.17
C SER A 104 -17.85 11.93 -16.18
N VAL A 105 -17.02 12.90 -16.50
CA VAL A 105 -15.57 12.78 -16.53
C VAL A 105 -14.99 13.98 -15.81
N ARG A 106 -14.08 13.75 -14.89
CA ARG A 106 -13.26 14.80 -14.33
C ARG A 106 -12.10 15.07 -15.27
N TYR A 107 -11.81 16.32 -15.59
CA TYR A 107 -10.72 16.68 -16.49
C TYR A 107 -10.10 18.03 -16.13
N THR A 108 -8.89 18.26 -16.60
CA THR A 108 -8.21 19.55 -16.64
C THR A 108 -7.70 19.81 -18.05
N LEU A 109 -7.63 21.07 -18.46
CA LEU A 109 -7.24 21.45 -19.84
C LEU A 109 -5.80 21.19 -20.23
N LYS A 110 -4.92 20.94 -19.27
CA LYS A 110 -3.50 20.65 -19.58
C LYS A 110 -3.28 19.30 -20.26
N HIS A 111 -4.37 18.52 -20.46
CA HIS A 111 -4.31 17.18 -21.06
C HIS A 111 -5.26 17.07 -22.24
N ASP A 112 -4.75 17.29 -23.46
CA ASP A 112 -5.52 17.30 -24.69
C ASP A 112 -6.39 16.05 -24.88
N ASN A 113 -5.87 14.86 -24.55
CA ASN A 113 -6.62 13.60 -24.67
C ASN A 113 -7.82 13.48 -23.69
N ALA A 114 -7.79 14.20 -22.57
CA ALA A 114 -8.88 14.18 -21.59
C ALA A 114 -10.13 14.92 -22.08
N SER A 115 -10.02 15.74 -23.10
CA SER A 115 -11.10 16.53 -23.69
C SER A 115 -11.88 15.81 -24.81
N TYR A 116 -11.45 14.59 -25.20
CA TYR A 116 -12.11 13.78 -26.22
C TYR A 116 -12.98 12.70 -25.62
N PHE A 117 -14.27 12.71 -25.95
CA PHE A 117 -15.26 11.79 -25.40
C PHE A 117 -15.92 10.97 -26.50
N CYS A 118 -15.95 9.65 -26.35
CA CYS A 118 -16.72 8.80 -27.25
C CYS A 118 -18.19 8.75 -26.81
N ILE A 119 -19.10 8.95 -27.75
CA ILE A 119 -20.54 8.88 -27.55
C ILE A 119 -21.06 7.64 -28.30
N ASN A 120 -21.94 6.89 -27.68
CA ASN A 120 -22.63 5.75 -28.28
C ASN A 120 -24.10 6.14 -28.49
N SER A 121 -24.37 6.92 -29.56
CA SER A 121 -25.71 7.35 -29.91
C SER A 121 -26.45 6.31 -30.75
N TYR A 122 -27.77 6.30 -30.62
CA TYR A 122 -28.68 5.53 -31.48
C TYR A 122 -29.20 6.46 -32.59
N GLY A 123 -28.66 6.32 -33.81
CA GLY A 123 -28.96 7.20 -34.90
C GLY A 123 -28.32 8.59 -34.76
N ASN A 124 -29.04 9.65 -35.17
CA ASN A 124 -28.56 11.02 -35.08
C ASN A 124 -28.76 11.62 -33.70
N VAL A 125 -27.82 12.47 -33.29
CA VAL A 125 -27.92 13.26 -32.05
C VAL A 125 -28.63 14.56 -32.35
N HIS A 126 -29.65 14.92 -31.57
CA HIS A 126 -30.45 16.10 -31.71
C HIS A 126 -30.07 17.22 -30.77
N SER A 127 -29.60 16.86 -29.58
CA SER A 127 -29.03 17.82 -28.62
C SER A 127 -27.81 17.26 -27.95
N LEU A 128 -26.86 18.14 -27.64
CA LEU A 128 -25.64 17.80 -26.92
C LEU A 128 -25.39 18.86 -25.86
N ILE A 129 -25.32 18.47 -24.60
CA ILE A 129 -25.22 19.38 -23.46
C ILE A 129 -23.99 19.01 -22.67
N PHE A 130 -23.11 19.98 -22.48
CA PHE A 130 -21.94 19.88 -21.62
C PHE A 130 -22.19 20.67 -20.36
N ARG A 131 -22.23 19.99 -19.20
CA ARG A 131 -22.41 20.63 -17.91
C ARG A 131 -21.12 20.47 -17.12
N VAL A 132 -20.50 21.62 -16.78
CA VAL A 132 -19.35 21.69 -15.90
C VAL A 132 -19.88 21.86 -14.47
N GLU A 133 -19.61 20.89 -13.60
CA GLU A 133 -20.08 20.85 -12.21
C GLU A 133 -18.93 21.18 -11.24
N THR A 134 -19.28 21.47 -9.99
CA THR A 134 -18.32 21.72 -8.89
C THR A 134 -17.45 22.97 -9.08
N LEU A 135 -18.06 24.07 -9.53
CA LEU A 135 -17.40 25.38 -9.63
C LEU A 135 -17.60 26.15 -8.33
N ASP A 136 -16.49 26.63 -7.76
CA ASP A 136 -16.55 27.53 -6.60
C ASP A 136 -17.05 28.96 -7.04
N PRO A 137 -17.73 29.68 -6.13
CA PRO A 137 -18.15 31.02 -6.40
C PRO A 137 -16.98 31.96 -6.80
N GLY A 138 -17.10 32.64 -7.91
CA GLY A 138 -16.07 33.55 -8.43
C GLY A 138 -15.03 32.93 -9.35
N CYS A 139 -15.21 31.67 -9.77
CA CYS A 139 -14.44 31.08 -10.86
C CYS A 139 -14.72 31.81 -12.18
N THR A 140 -13.69 31.91 -13.03
CA THR A 140 -13.82 32.39 -14.41
C THR A 140 -13.63 31.23 -15.38
N TRP A 141 -14.25 31.29 -16.55
CA TRP A 141 -14.16 30.21 -17.52
C TRP A 141 -14.02 30.71 -18.96
N LYS A 142 -13.51 29.87 -19.85
CA LYS A 142 -13.40 30.10 -21.28
C LYS A 142 -13.61 28.81 -22.06
N LEU A 143 -14.46 28.84 -23.07
CA LEU A 143 -14.61 27.75 -24.04
C LEU A 143 -13.47 27.86 -25.07
N GLU A 144 -12.57 26.92 -25.10
CA GLU A 144 -11.44 26.85 -26.02
C GLU A 144 -11.79 26.11 -27.31
N ALA A 145 -12.53 25.02 -27.20
CA ALA A 145 -12.97 24.22 -28.34
C ALA A 145 -14.28 23.48 -28.03
N ALA A 146 -15.13 23.35 -29.04
CA ALA A 146 -16.28 22.44 -29.04
C ALA A 146 -16.51 21.93 -30.47
N GLU A 147 -16.33 20.62 -30.65
CA GLU A 147 -16.43 19.99 -31.97
C GLU A 147 -16.89 18.55 -31.86
N ILE A 148 -17.47 18.00 -32.92
CA ILE A 148 -17.88 16.61 -33.02
C ILE A 148 -17.16 15.91 -34.16
N ASN A 149 -16.96 14.59 -33.97
CA ASN A 149 -16.35 13.68 -34.94
C ASN A 149 -14.92 14.04 -35.38
N GLY A 150 -14.21 14.91 -34.66
CA GLY A 150 -12.82 15.23 -34.94
C GLY A 150 -11.88 14.04 -34.74
N SER A 151 -10.71 14.07 -35.39
CA SER A 151 -9.67 13.06 -35.16
C SER A 151 -8.98 13.30 -33.84
N ILE A 152 -8.81 12.24 -33.07
CA ILE A 152 -8.05 12.30 -31.79
C ILE A 152 -6.55 12.38 -32.12
N PRO A 153 -5.79 13.31 -31.53
CA PRO A 153 -4.36 13.43 -31.76
C PRO A 153 -3.59 12.17 -31.32
N PHE A 154 -2.57 11.82 -32.09
CA PHE A 154 -1.62 10.78 -31.68
C PHE A 154 -0.72 11.26 -30.55
N HIS A 155 -0.62 10.46 -29.52
CA HIS A 155 0.29 10.71 -28.40
C HIS A 155 1.26 9.54 -28.19
N ILE A 156 2.51 9.74 -28.59
CA ILE A 156 3.57 8.74 -28.43
C ILE A 156 4.35 9.04 -27.15
N SER A 157 4.26 8.16 -26.17
CA SER A 157 4.98 8.27 -24.90
C SER A 157 6.29 7.46 -24.93
N VAL A 158 7.42 8.16 -25.10
CA VAL A 158 8.74 7.54 -25.02
C VAL A 158 9.00 6.84 -23.67
N PRO A 159 8.63 7.43 -22.52
CA PRO A 159 8.75 6.73 -21.22
C PRO A 159 7.95 5.41 -21.18
N ARG A 160 6.74 5.38 -21.74
CA ARG A 160 5.90 4.18 -21.79
C ARG A 160 6.51 3.07 -22.64
N ILE A 161 7.03 3.42 -23.82
CA ILE A 161 7.80 2.50 -24.68
C ILE A 161 8.99 1.94 -23.90
N GLY A 162 9.72 2.81 -23.17
CA GLY A 162 10.85 2.41 -22.32
C GLY A 162 10.46 1.44 -21.21
N CYS A 163 9.31 1.67 -20.54
CA CYS A 163 8.79 0.77 -19.51
C CYS A 163 8.41 -0.59 -20.08
N ILE A 164 7.69 -0.64 -21.21
CA ILE A 164 7.31 -1.90 -21.87
C ILE A 164 8.57 -2.67 -22.29
N PHE A 165 9.53 -1.98 -22.92
CA PHE A 165 10.81 -2.56 -23.29
C PHE A 165 11.55 -3.11 -22.07
N ALA A 166 11.62 -2.37 -20.96
CA ALA A 166 12.29 -2.79 -19.74
C ALA A 166 11.63 -4.06 -19.13
N VAL A 167 10.30 -4.14 -19.12
CA VAL A 167 9.55 -5.34 -18.67
C VAL A 167 9.88 -6.54 -19.56
N LEU A 168 9.86 -6.39 -20.88
CA LEU A 168 10.24 -7.47 -21.81
C LEU A 168 11.68 -7.92 -21.60
N MET A 169 12.62 -6.98 -21.43
CA MET A 169 14.02 -7.27 -21.15
C MET A 169 14.19 -7.96 -19.78
N LEU A 170 13.39 -7.62 -18.78
CA LEU A 170 13.41 -8.31 -17.49
C LEU A 170 13.07 -9.79 -17.64
N PHE A 171 12.02 -10.14 -18.40
CA PHE A 171 11.69 -11.54 -18.71
C PHE A 171 12.82 -12.24 -19.47
N TRP A 172 13.50 -11.55 -20.38
CA TRP A 172 14.64 -12.10 -21.09
C TRP A 172 15.83 -12.39 -20.16
N PHE A 173 16.16 -11.46 -19.27
CA PHE A 173 17.26 -11.64 -18.32
C PHE A 173 16.95 -12.69 -17.26
N LEU A 174 15.69 -12.79 -16.83
CA LEU A 174 15.23 -13.76 -15.84
C LEU A 174 14.74 -15.07 -16.46
N ARG A 175 14.90 -15.27 -17.79
CA ARG A 175 14.51 -16.54 -18.42
C ARG A 175 15.28 -17.74 -17.82
N PRO A 176 14.69 -18.95 -17.84
CA PRO A 176 15.28 -20.14 -17.20
C PRO A 176 16.72 -20.47 -17.61
N ALA A 177 17.07 -20.24 -18.87
CA ALA A 177 18.42 -20.48 -19.42
C ALA A 177 19.41 -19.33 -19.16
N SER A 178 19.06 -18.36 -18.33
CA SER A 178 19.92 -17.23 -18.03
C SER A 178 21.05 -17.63 -17.07
N VAL A 179 22.26 -17.19 -17.37
CA VAL A 179 23.44 -17.33 -16.49
C VAL A 179 23.22 -16.64 -15.13
N LEU A 180 22.29 -15.68 -15.06
CA LEU A 180 21.97 -14.99 -13.82
C LEU A 180 21.40 -15.93 -12.73
N HIS A 181 20.88 -17.10 -13.10
CA HIS A 181 20.42 -18.11 -12.13
C HIS A 181 21.55 -19.00 -11.61
N ASP A 182 22.77 -18.87 -12.13
CA ASP A 182 23.95 -19.55 -11.60
C ASP A 182 24.61 -18.68 -10.52
N ASN A 183 24.60 -19.18 -9.27
CA ASN A 183 25.23 -18.47 -8.17
C ASN A 183 26.75 -18.34 -8.32
N ARG A 184 27.42 -19.23 -9.08
CA ARG A 184 28.85 -19.13 -9.40
C ARG A 184 29.18 -17.85 -10.15
N PHE A 185 28.30 -17.42 -11.08
CA PHE A 185 28.45 -16.15 -11.78
C PHE A 185 28.52 -14.97 -10.79
N TRP A 186 27.64 -14.95 -9.78
CA TRP A 186 27.58 -13.89 -8.79
C TRP A 186 28.68 -13.99 -7.74
N ASN A 187 29.13 -15.18 -7.39
CA ASN A 187 30.17 -15.40 -6.38
C ASN A 187 31.56 -15.00 -6.83
N ARG A 188 31.83 -15.04 -8.14
CA ARG A 188 33.06 -14.50 -8.74
C ARG A 188 33.15 -12.97 -8.59
N ARG A 189 32.00 -12.27 -8.43
CA ARG A 189 31.91 -10.82 -8.37
C ARG A 189 31.00 -10.40 -7.21
N ARG A 190 31.38 -10.76 -5.99
CA ARG A 190 30.52 -10.58 -4.78
C ARG A 190 30.06 -9.14 -4.56
N TRP A 191 30.85 -8.14 -4.91
CA TRP A 191 30.49 -6.74 -4.76
C TRP A 191 29.29 -6.36 -5.65
N ILE A 192 29.13 -6.99 -6.82
CA ILE A 192 27.99 -6.73 -7.71
C ILE A 192 26.67 -7.09 -7.03
N LYS A 193 26.63 -8.15 -6.19
CA LYS A 193 25.42 -8.45 -5.40
C LYS A 193 24.99 -7.28 -4.52
N GLY A 194 25.96 -6.67 -3.84
CA GLY A 194 25.73 -5.49 -3.01
C GLY A 194 25.20 -4.32 -3.83
N VAL A 195 25.82 -4.06 -4.99
CA VAL A 195 25.37 -3.01 -5.93
C VAL A 195 23.97 -3.29 -6.44
N CYS A 196 23.65 -4.51 -6.85
CA CYS A 196 22.29 -4.87 -7.29
C CYS A 196 21.26 -4.65 -6.19
N VAL A 197 21.54 -5.07 -4.94
CA VAL A 197 20.64 -4.82 -3.81
C VAL A 197 20.46 -3.32 -3.57
N ALA A 198 21.56 -2.56 -3.55
CA ALA A 198 21.51 -1.11 -3.37
C ALA A 198 20.70 -0.41 -4.48
N LEU A 199 20.92 -0.79 -5.75
CA LEU A 199 20.17 -0.25 -6.88
C LEU A 199 18.67 -0.58 -6.79
N VAL A 200 18.31 -1.80 -6.43
CA VAL A 200 16.89 -2.18 -6.25
C VAL A 200 16.27 -1.39 -5.09
N LEU A 201 16.97 -1.23 -3.98
CA LEU A 201 16.50 -0.42 -2.85
C LEU A 201 16.35 1.05 -3.24
N LEU A 202 17.34 1.64 -3.92
CA LEU A 202 17.29 3.03 -4.38
C LEU A 202 16.18 3.26 -5.42
N LEU A 203 16.00 2.33 -6.35
CA LEU A 203 14.91 2.43 -7.33
C LEU A 203 13.54 2.40 -6.65
N ASN A 204 13.33 1.46 -5.72
CA ASN A 204 12.08 1.40 -4.97
C ASN A 204 11.86 2.66 -4.11
N ALA A 205 12.91 3.11 -3.41
CA ALA A 205 12.85 4.35 -2.63
C ALA A 205 12.53 5.57 -3.51
N GLY A 206 13.15 5.65 -4.70
CA GLY A 206 12.86 6.72 -5.66
C GLY A 206 11.43 6.71 -6.19
N VAL A 207 10.87 5.52 -6.48
CA VAL A 207 9.47 5.39 -6.90
C VAL A 207 8.53 5.81 -5.77
N ILE A 208 8.75 5.33 -4.55
CA ILE A 208 7.92 5.69 -3.38
C ILE A 208 8.02 7.19 -3.10
N PHE A 209 9.22 7.75 -3.13
CA PHE A 209 9.45 9.18 -2.93
C PHE A 209 8.73 10.00 -4.01
N GLY A 210 8.88 9.63 -5.29
CA GLY A 210 8.21 10.31 -6.39
C GLY A 210 6.68 10.27 -6.29
N LEU A 211 6.10 9.10 -5.93
CA LEU A 211 4.66 8.96 -5.71
C LEU A 211 4.18 9.80 -4.52
N ALA A 212 4.88 9.75 -3.41
CA ALA A 212 4.51 10.50 -2.21
C ALA A 212 4.59 12.02 -2.45
N CYS A 213 5.68 12.50 -3.05
CA CYS A 213 5.89 13.93 -3.33
C CYS A 213 5.01 14.48 -4.45
N SER A 214 4.38 13.63 -5.28
CA SER A 214 3.42 14.10 -6.29
C SER A 214 2.13 14.66 -5.67
N ASN A 215 1.90 14.46 -4.41
CA ASN A 215 0.79 14.99 -3.65
C ASN A 215 1.24 16.21 -2.83
N GLU A 216 1.32 17.37 -3.47
CA GLU A 216 1.88 18.61 -2.89
C GLU A 216 1.18 19.05 -1.58
N LYS A 217 -0.12 18.79 -1.43
CA LYS A 217 -0.84 19.09 -0.19
C LYS A 217 -0.23 18.41 1.05
N TYR A 218 0.38 17.24 0.92
CA TYR A 218 1.04 16.58 2.05
C TYR A 218 2.41 17.17 2.38
N LEU A 219 3.01 17.99 1.52
CA LEU A 219 4.29 18.65 1.79
C LEU A 219 4.13 19.90 2.68
N HIS A 220 2.94 20.52 2.67
CA HIS A 220 2.65 21.76 3.39
C HIS A 220 1.79 21.56 4.65
N LEU A 221 1.85 20.39 5.27
CA LEU A 221 0.95 19.89 6.30
C LEU A 221 1.08 20.49 7.70
N ASN A 222 1.62 21.68 7.84
CA ASN A 222 1.61 22.40 9.11
C ASN A 222 0.48 23.44 9.23
N ASP A 223 -0.42 23.53 8.24
CA ASP A 223 -1.56 24.42 8.30
C ASP A 223 -2.65 23.83 9.22
N ASP A 224 -2.68 24.29 10.46
CA ASP A 224 -3.74 23.99 11.44
C ASP A 224 -5.12 24.52 10.97
N ASP A 225 -5.19 25.27 9.86
CA ASP A 225 -6.38 25.92 9.33
C ASP A 225 -7.21 25.05 8.37
N ASP A 226 -6.67 23.92 7.86
CA ASP A 226 -7.45 23.00 7.04
C ASP A 226 -8.26 22.01 7.90
N PRO A 227 -9.61 22.09 7.92
CA PRO A 227 -10.46 21.18 8.71
C PRO A 227 -10.21 19.70 8.40
N GLY A 228 -9.82 19.33 7.16
CA GLY A 228 -9.46 17.99 6.77
C GLY A 228 -8.13 17.50 7.38
N TYR A 229 -7.30 18.42 7.85
CA TYR A 229 -5.95 18.15 8.34
C TYR A 229 -5.82 18.10 9.86
N ARG A 230 -6.77 18.64 10.60
CA ARG A 230 -6.77 18.59 12.08
C ARG A 230 -6.67 17.17 12.62
N HIS A 231 -7.07 16.18 11.82
CA HIS A 231 -7.03 14.77 12.19
C HIS A 231 -5.67 14.10 11.97
N HIS A 232 -4.78 14.66 11.15
CA HIS A 232 -3.49 14.05 10.81
C HIS A 232 -2.31 14.49 11.70
N SER A 233 -2.49 15.50 12.52
CA SER A 233 -1.46 16.07 13.40
C SER A 233 -1.32 15.42 14.78
N GLN A 234 -2.13 14.39 15.08
CA GLN A 234 -2.18 13.79 16.43
C GLN A 234 -0.82 13.34 16.97
N TYR A 235 0.00 12.70 16.12
CA TYR A 235 1.33 12.23 16.53
C TYR A 235 2.32 13.38 16.77
N ALA A 236 2.23 14.44 15.98
CA ALA A 236 3.02 15.65 16.19
C ALA A 236 2.61 16.36 17.49
N LYS A 237 1.30 16.52 17.73
CA LYS A 237 0.76 17.04 18.99
C LYS A 237 1.22 16.21 20.20
N LEU A 238 1.23 14.88 20.09
CA LEU A 238 1.74 14.02 21.15
C LEU A 238 3.25 14.18 21.36
N ALA A 239 4.03 14.39 20.31
CA ALA A 239 5.47 14.65 20.43
C ALA A 239 5.74 15.94 21.20
N ARG A 240 5.02 17.02 20.89
CA ARG A 240 5.07 18.29 21.65
C ARG A 240 4.68 18.07 23.12
N ALA A 241 3.54 17.42 23.37
CA ALA A 241 3.06 17.13 24.72
C ALA A 241 4.09 16.34 25.54
N LEU A 242 4.69 15.29 24.95
CA LEU A 242 5.72 14.49 25.63
C LEU A 242 7.00 15.30 25.90
N SER A 243 7.37 16.25 25.05
CA SER A 243 8.51 17.13 25.29
C SER A 243 8.28 18.08 26.50
N GLU A 244 7.02 18.38 26.79
CA GLU A 244 6.57 19.17 27.94
C GLU A 244 6.25 18.31 29.18
N GLY A 245 6.45 16.99 29.10
CA GLY A 245 6.15 16.04 30.18
C GLY A 245 4.66 15.71 30.34
N ARG A 246 3.83 16.04 29.35
CA ARG A 246 2.39 15.73 29.31
C ARG A 246 2.12 14.49 28.44
N THR A 247 1.03 13.76 28.74
CA THR A 247 0.58 12.58 27.98
C THR A 247 -0.70 12.84 27.18
N TRP A 248 -1.36 13.99 27.39
CA TRP A 248 -2.56 14.45 26.69
C TRP A 248 -2.19 15.51 25.64
N ILE A 249 -3.03 15.63 24.62
CA ILE A 249 -2.75 16.46 23.42
C ILE A 249 -3.60 17.72 23.35
N ASP A 250 -4.59 17.88 24.23
CA ASP A 250 -5.39 19.11 24.28
C ASP A 250 -4.52 20.31 24.70
N THR A 251 -4.81 21.43 24.09
CA THR A 251 -4.17 22.71 24.31
C THR A 251 -5.17 23.67 24.98
N PRO A 252 -4.75 24.86 25.47
CA PRO A 252 -5.72 25.86 25.93
C PRO A 252 -6.79 26.24 24.91
N ALA A 253 -6.50 26.14 23.62
CA ALA A 253 -7.49 26.36 22.55
C ALA A 253 -8.58 25.27 22.51
N ASP A 254 -8.30 24.06 22.99
CA ASP A 254 -9.24 22.95 23.02
C ASP A 254 -10.13 22.97 24.30
N ALA A 255 -9.93 23.90 25.22
CA ALA A 255 -10.60 23.94 26.52
C ALA A 255 -12.13 23.98 26.42
N GLU A 256 -12.68 24.74 25.46
CA GLU A 256 -14.12 24.78 25.21
C GLU A 256 -14.65 23.45 24.66
N THR A 257 -13.91 22.82 23.75
CA THR A 257 -14.23 21.48 23.21
C THR A 257 -14.29 20.45 24.34
N VAL A 258 -13.28 20.42 25.21
CA VAL A 258 -13.20 19.50 26.35
C VAL A 258 -14.35 19.76 27.33
N ARG A 259 -14.65 21.03 27.62
CA ARG A 259 -15.77 21.42 28.48
C ARG A 259 -17.10 20.91 27.93
N LEU A 260 -17.39 21.16 26.66
CA LEU A 260 -18.63 20.70 26.02
C LEU A 260 -18.72 19.17 25.96
N LEU A 261 -17.60 18.47 25.70
CA LEU A 261 -17.57 17.01 25.74
C LEU A 261 -17.95 16.47 27.13
N SER A 262 -17.53 17.14 28.22
CA SER A 262 -17.87 16.75 29.59
C SER A 262 -19.36 16.95 29.94
N GLU A 263 -20.04 17.88 29.25
CA GLU A 263 -21.47 18.16 29.44
C GLU A 263 -22.37 17.20 28.64
N LEU A 264 -21.82 16.48 27.62
CA LEU A 264 -22.63 15.55 26.85
C LEU A 264 -23.05 14.34 27.69
N LYS A 265 -24.28 13.87 27.47
CA LYS A 265 -24.79 12.65 28.10
C LYS A 265 -23.93 11.42 27.81
N ASN A 266 -23.45 11.31 26.60
CA ASN A 266 -22.49 10.29 26.16
C ASN A 266 -21.57 10.88 25.08
N PRO A 267 -20.35 11.30 25.41
CA PRO A 267 -19.41 11.86 24.44
C PRO A 267 -18.93 10.84 23.41
N TYR A 268 -19.07 9.54 23.68
CA TYR A 268 -18.65 8.46 22.77
C TYR A 268 -19.66 8.19 21.66
N ASP A 269 -20.92 8.58 21.84
CA ASP A 269 -21.93 8.53 20.78
C ASP A 269 -21.73 9.68 19.78
N ASN A 270 -21.51 9.31 18.52
CA ASN A 270 -21.32 10.28 17.45
C ASN A 270 -22.48 11.26 17.30
N LEU A 271 -23.72 10.80 17.50
CA LEU A 271 -24.89 11.67 17.40
C LEU A 271 -24.90 12.76 18.49
N ASN A 272 -24.49 12.42 19.72
CA ASN A 272 -24.41 13.40 20.80
C ASN A 272 -23.31 14.46 20.52
N ARG A 273 -22.21 14.07 19.84
CA ARG A 273 -21.14 15.01 19.47
C ARG A 273 -21.54 16.03 18.40
N TYR A 274 -22.63 15.79 17.64
CA TYR A 274 -23.14 16.83 16.71
C TYR A 274 -23.60 18.10 17.44
N GLU A 275 -23.81 18.06 18.75
CA GLU A 275 -24.09 19.24 19.57
C GLU A 275 -22.96 20.27 19.51
N LEU A 276 -21.68 19.83 19.35
CA LEU A 276 -20.53 20.72 19.23
C LEU A 276 -20.62 21.66 18.02
N TYR A 277 -21.23 21.19 16.91
CA TYR A 277 -21.42 22.04 15.73
C TYR A 277 -22.33 23.27 15.99
N ARG A 278 -23.20 23.21 17.00
CA ARG A 278 -24.00 24.37 17.41
C ARG A 278 -23.18 25.48 18.06
N HIS A 279 -21.97 25.13 18.48
CA HIS A 279 -20.98 26.05 19.03
C HIS A 279 -19.84 26.34 18.05
N ASP A 280 -20.03 26.08 16.74
CA ASP A 280 -19.01 26.23 15.70
C ASP A 280 -17.73 25.41 15.96
N ILE A 281 -17.86 24.33 16.73
CA ILE A 281 -16.74 23.42 17.03
C ILE A 281 -16.87 22.14 16.24
N THR A 282 -15.85 21.82 15.46
CA THR A 282 -15.76 20.52 14.79
C THR A 282 -15.43 19.44 15.85
N PRO A 283 -16.26 18.38 15.99
CA PRO A 283 -16.01 17.33 16.97
C PRO A 283 -14.64 16.66 16.74
N PRO A 284 -13.88 16.41 17.81
CA PRO A 284 -12.65 15.63 17.70
C PRO A 284 -12.92 14.24 17.11
N TRP A 285 -11.99 13.74 16.29
CA TRP A 285 -12.13 12.47 15.60
C TRP A 285 -10.91 11.58 15.79
N ASP A 286 -11.14 10.29 16.07
CA ASP A 286 -10.12 9.28 16.31
C ASP A 286 -9.09 9.67 17.40
N VAL A 287 -9.55 10.37 18.42
CA VAL A 287 -8.83 10.66 19.67
C VAL A 287 -9.58 10.04 20.84
N ALA A 288 -8.89 9.62 21.88
CA ALA A 288 -9.51 9.13 23.11
C ALA A 288 -9.79 10.28 24.07
N TYR A 289 -11.04 10.38 24.53
CA TYR A 289 -11.45 11.34 25.56
C TYR A 289 -11.59 10.63 26.90
N HIS A 290 -10.82 11.01 27.92
CA HIS A 290 -10.87 10.41 29.25
C HIS A 290 -10.38 11.40 30.31
N GLY A 291 -11.13 11.50 31.44
CA GLY A 291 -10.72 12.36 32.57
C GLY A 291 -10.49 13.82 32.15
N ASP A 292 -11.37 14.37 31.33
CA ASP A 292 -11.34 15.76 30.84
C ASP A 292 -10.10 16.12 29.99
N HIS A 293 -9.48 15.09 29.36
CA HIS A 293 -8.35 15.26 28.46
C HIS A 293 -8.53 14.45 27.16
N LEU A 294 -7.87 14.92 26.12
CA LEU A 294 -7.75 14.24 24.82
C LEU A 294 -6.42 13.51 24.71
N TYR A 295 -6.46 12.25 24.33
CA TYR A 295 -5.29 11.39 24.18
C TYR A 295 -5.20 10.76 22.81
N VAL A 296 -3.98 10.54 22.34
CA VAL A 296 -3.75 9.64 21.19
C VAL A 296 -3.83 8.19 21.67
N TYR A 297 -4.81 7.42 21.17
CA TYR A 297 -4.94 6.01 21.53
C TYR A 297 -4.10 5.08 20.65
N PHE A 298 -3.62 5.56 19.51
CA PHE A 298 -2.66 4.82 18.67
C PHE A 298 -1.33 4.61 19.40
N GLY A 299 -0.57 3.60 18.93
CA GLY A 299 0.70 3.23 19.58
C GLY A 299 1.69 4.39 19.69
N VAL A 300 2.34 4.50 20.83
CA VAL A 300 3.29 5.59 21.15
C VAL A 300 4.69 5.42 20.55
N VAL A 301 5.08 4.19 20.19
CA VAL A 301 6.45 3.90 19.68
C VAL A 301 6.79 4.68 18.40
N PRO A 302 5.90 4.88 17.42
CA PRO A 302 6.17 5.75 16.28
C PRO A 302 6.50 7.19 16.69
N VAL A 303 5.84 7.72 17.74
CA VAL A 303 6.13 9.06 18.27
C VAL A 303 7.52 9.10 18.89
N LEU A 304 7.86 8.14 19.74
CA LEU A 304 9.16 8.09 20.43
C LEU A 304 10.35 7.91 19.49
N LEU A 305 10.16 7.26 18.34
CA LEU A 305 11.25 6.97 17.40
C LEU A 305 11.31 7.91 16.19
N GLY A 306 10.22 8.58 15.86
CA GLY A 306 10.13 9.48 14.71
C GLY A 306 9.85 10.93 15.10
N TYR A 307 8.65 11.23 15.55
CA TYR A 307 8.19 12.59 15.76
C TYR A 307 8.91 13.30 16.89
N LEU A 308 9.05 12.68 18.06
CA LEU A 308 9.68 13.28 19.23
C LEU A 308 11.17 13.62 19.01
N PRO A 309 12.01 12.72 18.48
CA PRO A 309 13.41 13.08 18.19
C PRO A 309 13.53 14.21 17.18
N PHE A 310 12.68 14.25 16.16
CA PHE A 310 12.68 15.35 15.20
C PHE A 310 12.32 16.67 15.87
N TYR A 311 11.23 16.70 16.65
CA TYR A 311 10.80 17.89 17.38
C TYR A 311 11.86 18.41 18.36
N LEU A 312 12.50 17.50 19.12
CA LEU A 312 13.56 17.88 20.08
C LEU A 312 14.81 18.46 19.39
N ILE A 313 15.08 18.10 18.14
CA ILE A 313 16.25 18.58 17.39
C ILE A 313 15.93 19.89 16.65
N THR A 314 14.75 19.98 16.04
CA THR A 314 14.39 21.08 15.13
C THR A 314 13.51 22.15 15.79
N GLY A 315 12.75 21.80 16.81
CA GLY A 315 11.67 22.63 17.37
C GLY A 315 10.40 22.65 16.51
N GLU A 316 10.37 21.90 15.42
CA GLU A 316 9.27 21.88 14.45
C GLU A 316 8.61 20.50 14.38
N ASP A 317 7.37 20.46 13.91
CA ASP A 317 6.64 19.22 13.70
C ASP A 317 7.17 18.45 12.49
N LEU A 318 7.31 17.13 12.64
CA LEU A 318 7.67 16.26 11.54
C LEU A 318 6.45 16.01 10.63
N PRO A 319 6.46 16.45 9.36
CA PRO A 319 5.43 16.07 8.42
C PRO A 319 5.38 14.54 8.25
N THR A 320 4.18 13.97 8.40
CA THR A 320 3.96 12.50 8.38
C THR A 320 4.48 11.84 7.10
N ILE A 321 4.44 12.53 5.98
CA ILE A 321 4.94 12.02 4.69
C ILE A 321 6.42 11.61 4.73
N TYR A 322 7.29 12.40 5.35
CA TYR A 322 8.72 12.07 5.44
C TYR A 322 8.96 10.84 6.29
N LEU A 323 8.20 10.70 7.39
CA LEU A 323 8.28 9.52 8.23
C LEU A 323 7.78 8.27 7.49
N VAL A 324 6.67 8.37 6.75
CA VAL A 324 6.12 7.26 5.95
C VAL A 324 7.13 6.81 4.88
N ILE A 325 7.76 7.74 4.17
CA ILE A 325 8.81 7.42 3.21
C ILE A 325 9.97 6.67 3.89
N ALA A 326 10.42 7.19 5.04
CA ALA A 326 11.50 6.54 5.80
C ALA A 326 11.12 5.13 6.26
N ILE A 327 9.88 4.93 6.73
CA ILE A 327 9.38 3.61 7.14
C ILE A 327 9.29 2.66 5.94
N PHE A 328 8.86 3.11 4.77
CA PHE A 328 8.81 2.27 3.57
C PHE A 328 10.20 1.76 3.17
N ILE A 329 11.22 2.64 3.24
CA ILE A 329 12.60 2.24 3.00
C ILE A 329 13.06 1.23 4.07
N LEU A 330 12.65 1.42 5.31
CA LEU A 330 12.97 0.52 6.42
C LEU A 330 12.33 -0.86 6.23
N ILE A 331 11.07 -0.93 5.77
CA ILE A 331 10.38 -2.19 5.44
C ILE A 331 11.10 -2.93 4.31
N LEU A 332 11.49 -2.22 3.25
CA LEU A 332 12.27 -2.83 2.16
C LEU A 332 13.57 -3.42 2.70
N ALA A 333 14.33 -2.67 3.50
CA ALA A 333 15.56 -3.15 4.10
C ALA A 333 15.33 -4.37 5.01
N ALA A 334 14.24 -4.36 5.80
CA ALA A 334 13.84 -5.47 6.65
C ALA A 334 13.44 -6.72 5.85
N ALA A 335 12.72 -6.56 4.74
CA ALA A 335 12.34 -7.64 3.83
C ALA A 335 13.58 -8.29 3.21
N PHE A 336 14.55 -7.49 2.70
CA PHE A 336 15.82 -7.98 2.18
C PHE A 336 16.63 -8.72 3.26
N ALA A 337 16.68 -8.20 4.50
CA ALA A 337 17.36 -8.85 5.61
C ALA A 337 16.68 -10.17 6.01
N CYS A 338 15.36 -10.21 6.10
CA CYS A 338 14.57 -11.39 6.40
C CYS A 338 14.75 -12.47 5.33
N MET A 339 14.59 -12.12 4.06
CA MET A 339 14.79 -13.05 2.94
C MET A 339 16.21 -13.60 2.88
N ARG A 340 17.23 -12.75 3.10
CA ARG A 340 18.62 -13.20 3.18
C ARG A 340 18.82 -14.22 4.30
N ALA A 341 18.25 -13.97 5.49
CA ALA A 341 18.37 -14.87 6.63
C ALA A 341 17.65 -16.22 6.38
N LEU A 342 16.44 -16.18 5.78
CA LEU A 342 15.64 -17.34 5.44
C LEU A 342 16.34 -18.20 4.38
N ILE A 343 16.73 -17.61 3.25
CA ILE A 343 17.38 -18.30 2.13
C ILE A 343 18.71 -18.92 2.59
N ARG A 344 19.53 -18.13 3.29
CA ARG A 344 20.83 -18.60 3.77
C ARG A 344 20.72 -19.81 4.71
N ARG A 345 19.63 -19.90 5.46
CA ARG A 345 19.44 -20.98 6.41
C ARG A 345 18.81 -22.22 5.79
N PHE A 346 17.73 -22.07 5.04
CA PHE A 346 16.90 -23.18 4.62
C PHE A 346 17.03 -23.55 3.14
N PHE A 347 17.36 -22.58 2.29
CA PHE A 347 17.40 -22.74 0.83
C PHE A 347 18.65 -22.10 0.22
N PRO A 348 19.86 -22.49 0.68
CA PRO A 348 21.11 -21.78 0.36
C PRO A 348 21.45 -21.78 -1.13
N THR A 349 20.94 -22.73 -1.92
CA THR A 349 21.14 -22.85 -3.37
C THR A 349 20.19 -21.98 -4.21
N THR A 350 19.25 -21.27 -3.57
CA THR A 350 18.33 -20.36 -4.29
C THR A 350 19.11 -19.37 -5.18
N PRO A 351 18.75 -19.18 -6.45
CA PRO A 351 19.38 -18.20 -7.31
C PRO A 351 19.27 -16.77 -6.80
N PHE A 352 20.33 -15.98 -6.99
CA PHE A 352 20.37 -14.61 -6.50
C PHE A 352 19.22 -13.71 -7.06
N PRO A 353 18.82 -13.78 -8.35
CA PRO A 353 17.67 -13.03 -8.84
C PRO A 353 16.35 -13.40 -8.17
N VAL A 354 16.18 -14.68 -7.79
CA VAL A 354 15.00 -15.13 -7.03
C VAL A 354 14.97 -14.47 -5.65
N TYR A 355 16.12 -14.37 -4.98
CA TYR A 355 16.23 -13.63 -3.73
C TYR A 355 15.79 -12.16 -3.90
N LEU A 356 16.24 -11.49 -4.97
CA LEU A 356 15.85 -10.09 -5.24
C LEU A 356 14.33 -9.97 -5.44
N LEU A 357 13.74 -10.82 -6.31
CA LEU A 357 12.30 -10.78 -6.59
C LEU A 357 11.47 -11.07 -5.35
N LEU A 358 11.82 -12.11 -4.55
CA LEU A 358 11.11 -12.43 -3.32
C LEU A 358 11.24 -11.31 -2.27
N SER A 359 12.38 -10.61 -2.21
CA SER A 359 12.56 -9.48 -1.31
C SER A 359 11.72 -8.28 -1.72
N VAL A 360 11.66 -7.97 -3.02
CA VAL A 360 10.81 -6.92 -3.59
C VAL A 360 9.33 -7.24 -3.35
N LEU A 361 8.93 -8.48 -3.62
CA LEU A 361 7.57 -8.95 -3.39
C LEU A 361 7.17 -8.79 -1.91
N LEU A 362 7.99 -9.28 -0.99
CA LEU A 362 7.73 -9.19 0.45
C LEU A 362 7.71 -7.75 0.96
N GLY A 363 8.56 -6.86 0.43
CA GLY A 363 8.65 -5.48 0.88
C GLY A 363 7.55 -4.56 0.33
N ASN A 364 7.12 -4.75 -0.91
CA ASN A 364 6.14 -3.86 -1.54
C ASN A 364 4.70 -4.38 -1.49
N CYS A 365 4.52 -5.70 -1.63
CA CYS A 365 3.19 -6.30 -1.79
C CYS A 365 2.54 -6.72 -0.47
N THR A 366 3.04 -6.23 0.66
CA THR A 366 2.41 -6.35 1.98
C THR A 366 1.53 -5.13 2.33
N GLY A 367 1.03 -4.44 1.31
CA GLY A 367 0.19 -3.25 1.44
C GLY A 367 0.94 -1.91 1.34
N VAL A 368 2.27 -1.91 1.45
CA VAL A 368 3.11 -0.69 1.50
C VAL A 368 2.90 0.20 0.28
N LEU A 369 3.06 -0.35 -0.92
CA LEU A 369 2.94 0.44 -2.16
C LEU A 369 1.51 0.93 -2.42
N CYS A 370 0.50 0.27 -1.84
CA CYS A 370 -0.90 0.68 -1.97
C CYS A 370 -1.22 2.04 -1.33
N TYR A 371 -0.37 2.51 -0.41
CA TYR A 371 -0.53 3.78 0.30
C TYR A 371 0.55 4.82 -0.06
N ALA A 372 1.32 4.58 -1.12
CA ALA A 372 2.38 5.51 -1.51
C ALA A 372 1.85 6.91 -1.92
N LEU A 373 0.62 6.98 -2.44
CA LEU A 373 -0.07 8.24 -2.79
C LEU A 373 -0.93 8.83 -1.66
N ASP A 374 -1.13 8.09 -0.57
CA ASP A 374 -1.90 8.53 0.60
C ASP A 374 -1.15 8.22 1.91
N PRO A 375 -0.05 8.94 2.16
CA PRO A 375 0.81 8.73 3.32
C PRO A 375 0.20 9.32 4.61
N ASN A 376 -0.94 8.77 5.06
CA ASN A 376 -1.66 9.24 6.23
C ASN A 376 -1.11 8.65 7.55
N PHE A 377 -1.50 9.23 8.70
CA PHE A 377 -1.00 8.79 10.00
C PHE A 377 -1.51 7.41 10.45
N TYR A 378 -2.64 6.94 9.93
CA TYR A 378 -3.20 5.62 10.28
C TYR A 378 -2.32 4.45 9.86
N ILE A 379 -1.54 4.64 8.79
CA ILE A 379 -0.64 3.59 8.30
C ILE A 379 0.69 3.54 9.06
N VAL A 380 1.06 4.62 9.75
CA VAL A 380 2.34 4.73 10.46
C VAL A 380 2.54 3.60 11.48
N PRO A 381 1.60 3.32 12.42
CA PRO A 381 1.78 2.24 13.39
C PRO A 381 1.80 0.85 12.74
N ILE A 382 1.04 0.62 11.66
CA ILE A 382 1.01 -0.65 10.91
C ILE A 382 2.39 -0.93 10.31
N TYR A 383 2.97 0.06 9.65
CA TYR A 383 4.23 -0.11 8.93
C TYR A 383 5.46 -0.13 9.83
N PHE A 384 5.44 0.57 10.96
CA PHE A 384 6.44 0.36 12.00
C PHE A 384 6.40 -1.07 12.53
N ALA A 385 5.20 -1.58 12.87
CA ALA A 385 5.02 -2.93 13.34
C ALA A 385 5.49 -3.96 12.32
N LEU A 386 5.18 -3.77 11.03
CA LEU A 386 5.63 -4.62 9.93
C LEU A 386 7.16 -4.63 9.79
N ALA A 387 7.81 -3.45 9.79
CA ALA A 387 9.26 -3.33 9.72
C ALA A 387 9.94 -4.07 10.87
N PHE A 388 9.47 -3.83 12.10
CA PHE A 388 10.01 -4.48 13.30
C PHE A 388 9.79 -5.99 13.29
N SER A 389 8.63 -6.48 12.84
CA SER A 389 8.35 -7.90 12.70
C SER A 389 9.30 -8.59 11.73
N LEU A 390 9.56 -7.98 10.57
CA LEU A 390 10.51 -8.49 9.57
C LEU A 390 11.96 -8.49 10.11
N PHE A 391 12.37 -7.43 10.82
CA PHE A 391 13.68 -7.41 11.46
C PHE A 391 13.80 -8.44 12.59
N ALA A 392 12.75 -8.63 13.40
CA ALA A 392 12.72 -9.66 14.44
C ALA A 392 12.97 -11.05 13.82
N LEU A 393 12.26 -11.39 12.75
CA LEU A 393 12.45 -12.63 12.00
C LEU A 393 13.88 -12.74 11.43
N ALA A 394 14.41 -11.67 10.84
CA ALA A 394 15.76 -11.67 10.30
C ALA A 394 16.82 -11.94 11.37
N PHE A 395 16.69 -11.31 12.55
CA PHE A 395 17.61 -11.53 13.67
C PHE A 395 17.47 -12.92 14.25
N TRP A 396 16.25 -13.43 14.50
CA TRP A 396 16.04 -14.78 15.03
C TRP A 396 16.51 -15.87 14.08
N LEU A 397 16.22 -15.77 12.79
CA LEU A 397 16.71 -16.69 11.75
C LEU A 397 18.23 -16.67 11.68
N SER A 398 18.85 -15.49 11.77
CA SER A 398 20.29 -15.33 11.77
C SER A 398 20.94 -15.87 13.06
N ALA A 399 20.30 -15.70 14.22
CA ALA A 399 20.72 -16.30 15.49
C ALA A 399 20.67 -17.83 15.41
N ALA A 400 19.56 -18.38 14.94
CA ALA A 400 19.33 -19.80 14.79
C ALA A 400 20.35 -20.46 13.86
N ALA A 401 20.65 -19.84 12.69
CA ALA A 401 21.67 -20.34 11.76
C ALA A 401 23.08 -20.39 12.37
N ARG A 402 23.39 -19.45 13.29
CA ARG A 402 24.68 -19.45 14.03
C ARG A 402 24.66 -20.46 15.17
N TRP A 403 23.53 -20.60 15.86
CA TRP A 403 23.38 -21.56 16.95
C TRP A 403 23.51 -23.00 16.44
N GLU A 404 22.89 -23.30 15.29
CA GLU A 404 22.99 -24.61 14.62
C GLU A 404 24.43 -25.04 14.42
N LYS A 405 25.31 -24.13 13.96
CA LYS A 405 26.74 -24.40 13.78
C LYS A 405 27.52 -24.68 15.07
N THR A 406 27.03 -24.19 16.22
CA THR A 406 27.65 -24.52 17.52
C THR A 406 27.30 -25.93 18.00
N LEU A 407 26.17 -26.48 17.53
CA LEU A 407 25.68 -27.81 17.93
C LEU A 407 26.12 -28.92 16.95
N THR A 408 26.34 -28.56 15.68
CA THR A 408 26.75 -29.50 14.62
C THR A 408 27.91 -28.90 13.80
N PRO A 409 29.15 -28.97 14.32
CA PRO A 409 30.31 -28.36 13.64
C PRO A 409 30.68 -29.00 12.30
N SER A 410 30.31 -30.25 12.08
CA SER A 410 30.79 -31.11 11.00
C SER A 410 29.84 -31.28 9.83
N ALA A 411 28.83 -30.44 9.66
CA ALA A 411 27.98 -30.54 8.49
C ALA A 411 28.81 -30.25 7.23
N GLU A 412 28.89 -31.22 6.33
CA GLU A 412 29.51 -31.05 4.99
C GLU A 412 29.02 -29.78 4.36
N LEU A 413 29.95 -28.87 4.10
CA LEU A 413 29.66 -27.60 3.46
C LEU A 413 29.40 -27.92 1.98
N ALA A 414 28.15 -27.66 1.55
CA ALA A 414 27.88 -27.56 0.11
C ALA A 414 28.90 -26.64 -0.55
N ASP A 415 29.26 -26.95 -1.79
CA ASP A 415 30.22 -26.14 -2.56
C ASP A 415 29.88 -24.64 -2.42
N PRO A 416 30.79 -23.84 -1.83
CA PRO A 416 30.56 -22.42 -1.56
C PRO A 416 30.16 -21.61 -2.79
N ASP A 417 30.56 -22.05 -3.97
CA ASP A 417 30.28 -21.36 -5.23
C ASP A 417 28.82 -21.57 -5.68
N THR A 418 28.14 -22.60 -5.21
CA THR A 418 26.74 -22.85 -5.54
C THR A 418 25.77 -22.13 -4.61
N LEU A 419 26.24 -21.58 -3.49
CA LEU A 419 25.40 -20.91 -2.50
C LEU A 419 25.04 -19.47 -2.93
N CYS A 420 23.82 -19.05 -2.67
CA CYS A 420 23.37 -17.67 -2.90
C CYS A 420 24.19 -16.66 -2.08
N PHE A 421 24.51 -17.00 -0.84
CA PHE A 421 25.32 -16.19 0.07
C PHE A 421 26.47 -17.00 0.65
N ALA A 422 27.59 -16.33 0.90
CA ALA A 422 28.74 -16.97 1.52
C ALA A 422 28.36 -17.69 2.82
N PRO A 423 28.90 -18.91 3.07
CA PRO A 423 28.66 -19.64 4.30
C PRO A 423 29.17 -18.85 5.51
N VAL A 424 28.64 -19.16 6.70
CA VAL A 424 29.20 -18.63 7.95
C VAL A 424 30.50 -19.40 8.26
N CYS A 425 31.64 -18.91 7.77
CA CYS A 425 32.91 -19.64 7.86
C CYS A 425 33.59 -19.57 9.23
N ALA A 426 33.35 -18.52 10.00
CA ALA A 426 33.95 -18.38 11.34
C ALA A 426 33.14 -19.13 12.39
N ALA A 427 33.83 -19.77 13.37
CA ALA A 427 33.19 -20.29 14.54
C ALA A 427 32.32 -19.21 15.20
N PRO A 428 31.01 -19.43 15.36
CA PRO A 428 30.12 -18.38 15.82
C PRO A 428 30.42 -18.02 17.27
N ARG A 429 30.75 -16.77 17.50
CA ARG A 429 30.96 -16.26 18.87
C ARG A 429 29.61 -16.30 19.63
N PRO A 430 29.58 -16.88 20.85
CA PRO A 430 28.34 -16.98 21.66
C PRO A 430 27.65 -15.60 21.85
N ALA A 431 28.45 -14.54 22.06
CA ALA A 431 27.95 -13.18 22.19
C ALA A 431 27.16 -12.71 20.94
N GLY A 432 27.61 -13.10 19.76
CA GLY A 432 26.90 -12.75 18.51
C GLY A 432 25.55 -13.47 18.31
N ILE A 433 25.34 -14.63 18.95
CA ILE A 433 24.03 -15.32 18.99
C ILE A 433 23.13 -14.58 19.98
N CYS A 434 23.63 -14.32 21.19
CA CYS A 434 22.92 -13.62 22.24
C CYS A 434 22.41 -12.23 21.79
N LEU A 435 23.29 -11.44 21.18
CA LEU A 435 22.94 -10.12 20.65
C LEU A 435 21.78 -10.21 19.62
N ARG A 436 21.79 -11.19 18.71
CA ARG A 436 20.72 -11.34 17.73
C ARG A 436 19.40 -11.79 18.33
N ILE A 437 19.43 -12.66 19.35
CA ILE A 437 18.22 -13.02 20.08
C ILE A 437 17.65 -11.77 20.75
N ALA A 438 18.47 -11.01 21.47
CA ALA A 438 18.02 -9.79 22.15
C ALA A 438 17.50 -8.72 21.18
N LEU A 439 18.20 -8.47 20.07
CA LEU A 439 17.75 -7.51 19.05
C LEU A 439 16.44 -7.96 18.38
N GLY A 440 16.32 -9.26 18.05
CA GLY A 440 15.08 -9.77 17.49
C GLY A 440 13.90 -9.65 18.46
N SER A 441 14.14 -9.91 19.74
CA SER A 441 13.12 -9.77 20.79
C SER A 441 12.79 -8.29 21.07
N LEU A 442 13.77 -7.39 20.99
CA LEU A 442 13.52 -5.95 21.10
C LEU A 442 12.64 -5.45 19.96
N MET A 443 12.96 -5.83 18.71
CA MET A 443 12.12 -5.47 17.58
C MET A 443 10.70 -6.00 17.74
N ALA A 444 10.53 -7.27 18.13
CA ALA A 444 9.21 -7.87 18.36
C ALA A 444 8.46 -7.24 19.56
N ALA A 445 9.17 -6.79 20.59
CA ALA A 445 8.58 -6.09 21.74
C ALA A 445 8.05 -4.68 21.36
N LEU A 446 8.83 -3.93 20.57
CA LEU A 446 8.44 -2.59 20.11
C LEU A 446 7.13 -2.58 19.30
N VAL A 447 6.80 -3.70 18.70
CA VAL A 447 5.53 -3.89 17.98
C VAL A 447 4.32 -3.63 18.88
N ALA A 448 4.38 -3.99 20.18
CA ALA A 448 3.29 -3.76 21.14
C ALA A 448 2.91 -2.28 21.27
N GLY A 449 3.91 -1.41 21.23
CA GLY A 449 3.71 0.04 21.28
C GLY A 449 3.47 0.71 19.93
N CYS A 450 3.39 -0.08 18.84
CA CYS A 450 2.93 0.35 17.54
C CYS A 450 1.49 -0.13 17.31
N ARG A 451 1.32 -1.47 17.26
CA ARG A 451 0.05 -2.14 16.94
C ARG A 451 0.01 -3.51 17.65
N PRO A 452 -0.67 -3.63 18.79
CA PRO A 452 -0.58 -4.81 19.68
C PRO A 452 -0.88 -6.15 19.00
N GLN A 453 -1.79 -6.20 18.01
CA GLN A 453 -2.13 -7.44 17.31
C GLN A 453 -0.94 -8.06 16.55
N PHE A 454 0.08 -7.29 16.16
CA PHE A 454 1.31 -7.84 15.58
C PHE A 454 2.16 -8.65 16.58
N LEU A 455 1.88 -8.58 17.89
CA LEU A 455 2.57 -9.45 18.87
C LEU A 455 2.42 -10.94 18.55
N VAL A 456 1.42 -11.35 17.79
CA VAL A 456 1.26 -12.72 17.30
C VAL A 456 2.50 -13.22 16.53
N PHE A 457 3.27 -12.31 15.91
CA PHE A 457 4.54 -12.63 15.23
C PHE A 457 5.58 -13.23 16.19
N THR A 458 5.49 -12.95 17.47
CA THR A 458 6.36 -13.56 18.50
C THR A 458 6.27 -15.08 18.50
N ALA A 459 5.11 -15.64 18.17
CA ALA A 459 4.92 -17.09 18.08
C ALA A 459 5.82 -17.74 17.02
N LEU A 460 6.26 -16.98 15.99
CA LEU A 460 7.20 -17.49 14.98
C LEU A 460 8.61 -17.77 15.55
N ALA A 461 8.92 -17.24 16.73
CA ALA A 461 10.15 -17.62 17.43
C ALA A 461 10.15 -19.11 17.82
N LEU A 462 8.97 -19.71 18.06
CA LEU A 462 8.84 -21.13 18.44
C LEU A 462 9.46 -22.09 17.40
N PRO A 463 9.05 -22.07 16.12
CA PRO A 463 9.67 -22.92 15.11
C PRO A 463 11.11 -22.53 14.77
N ILE A 464 11.51 -21.28 15.01
CA ILE A 464 12.85 -20.78 14.67
C ILE A 464 13.87 -21.11 15.75
N LEU A 465 13.58 -20.86 17.01
CA LEU A 465 14.51 -21.00 18.15
C LEU A 465 14.25 -22.26 18.98
N GLY A 466 13.00 -22.72 19.08
CA GLY A 466 12.60 -23.86 19.91
C GLY A 466 13.40 -25.15 19.67
N PRO A 467 13.70 -25.56 18.41
CA PRO A 467 14.51 -26.73 18.14
C PRO A 467 15.91 -26.68 18.77
N PHE A 468 16.49 -25.49 18.93
CA PHE A 468 17.82 -25.28 19.49
C PHE A 468 17.79 -25.26 21.02
N ILE A 469 16.72 -24.69 21.60
CA ILE A 469 16.48 -24.74 23.06
C ILE A 469 16.42 -26.17 23.53
N ARG A 470 15.72 -27.05 22.81
CA ARG A 470 15.58 -28.48 23.14
C ARG A 470 16.88 -29.29 22.97
N ARG A 471 17.77 -28.86 22.07
CA ARG A 471 19.04 -29.57 21.77
C ARG A 471 20.22 -29.08 22.59
N GLU A 472 20.13 -27.93 23.23
CA GLU A 472 21.20 -27.40 24.06
C GLU A 472 21.23 -28.12 25.40
N SER A 473 22.31 -28.85 25.66
CA SER A 473 22.49 -29.62 26.89
C SER A 473 22.88 -28.76 28.11
N ARG A 474 23.44 -27.56 27.84
CA ARG A 474 23.93 -26.65 28.89
C ARG A 474 22.83 -25.75 29.41
N ARG A 475 22.23 -26.09 30.56
CA ARG A 475 21.13 -25.30 31.18
C ARG A 475 21.45 -23.82 31.35
N ALA A 476 22.65 -23.46 31.78
CA ALA A 476 23.05 -22.07 31.95
C ALA A 476 23.04 -21.28 30.64
N VAL A 477 23.43 -21.90 29.51
CA VAL A 477 23.40 -21.28 28.18
C VAL A 477 21.95 -21.05 27.72
N THR A 478 21.09 -22.07 27.97
CA THR A 478 19.66 -21.99 27.66
C THR A 478 18.98 -20.89 28.47
N LEU A 479 19.16 -20.84 29.78
CA LEU A 479 18.58 -19.83 30.66
C LEU A 479 19.04 -18.43 30.28
N ARG A 480 20.33 -18.21 30.00
CA ARG A 480 20.86 -16.94 29.53
C ARG A 480 20.19 -16.48 28.24
N ARG A 481 20.00 -17.40 27.26
CA ARG A 481 19.37 -17.07 25.99
C ARG A 481 17.87 -16.81 26.13
N MET A 482 17.18 -17.54 27.01
CA MET A 482 15.79 -17.29 27.36
C MET A 482 15.62 -15.93 28.08
N ALA A 483 16.51 -15.61 29.00
CA ALA A 483 16.53 -14.28 29.63
C ALA A 483 16.71 -13.17 28.60
N LEU A 484 17.68 -13.30 27.67
CA LEU A 484 17.90 -12.36 26.59
C LEU A 484 16.76 -12.30 25.57
N PHE A 485 15.94 -13.34 25.49
CA PHE A 485 14.68 -13.29 24.74
C PHE A 485 13.61 -12.52 25.50
N ALA A 486 13.45 -12.74 26.79
CA ALA A 486 12.38 -12.16 27.62
C ALA A 486 12.64 -10.70 28.06
N LEU A 487 13.88 -10.37 28.43
CA LEU A 487 14.23 -9.04 28.97
C LEU A 487 13.83 -7.87 28.07
N PRO A 488 14.02 -7.91 26.74
CA PRO A 488 13.57 -6.83 25.86
C PRO A 488 12.06 -6.60 25.89
N TYR A 489 11.26 -7.69 26.04
CA TYR A 489 9.81 -7.55 26.20
C TYR A 489 9.45 -6.84 27.51
N LEU A 490 10.12 -7.16 28.60
CA LEU A 490 9.89 -6.47 29.88
C LEU A 490 10.33 -5.00 29.78
N ALA A 491 11.47 -4.73 29.13
CA ALA A 491 11.98 -3.37 28.95
C ALA A 491 11.05 -2.47 28.14
N VAL A 492 10.24 -3.03 27.23
CA VAL A 492 9.23 -2.29 26.46
C VAL A 492 7.87 -2.31 27.17
N ALA A 493 7.46 -3.45 27.70
CA ALA A 493 6.13 -3.62 28.31
C ALA A 493 5.96 -2.76 29.57
N ILE A 494 6.98 -2.69 30.45
CA ILE A 494 6.87 -1.92 31.70
C ILE A 494 6.63 -0.44 31.44
N PRO A 495 7.43 0.28 30.62
CA PRO A 495 7.15 1.67 30.28
C PRO A 495 5.81 1.85 29.57
N LEU A 496 5.41 0.92 28.67
CA LEU A 496 4.13 1.01 27.97
C LEU A 496 2.94 0.84 28.91
N MET A 497 3.02 -0.10 29.85
CA MET A 497 2.03 -0.31 30.90
C MET A 497 1.92 0.89 31.84
N TYR A 498 3.05 1.50 32.20
CA TYR A 498 3.06 2.73 33.00
C TYR A 498 2.44 3.90 32.24
N TYR A 499 2.75 4.05 30.94
CA TYR A 499 2.14 5.07 30.08
C TYR A 499 0.61 4.90 29.96
N ASN A 500 0.14 3.66 29.86
CA ASN A 500 -1.30 3.38 29.86
C ASN A 500 -1.94 3.71 31.22
N TYR A 501 -1.28 3.32 32.33
CA TYR A 501 -1.78 3.59 33.68
C TYR A 501 -1.92 5.09 33.94
N VAL A 502 -0.97 5.90 33.53
CA VAL A 502 -1.01 7.37 33.69
C VAL A 502 -2.17 8.00 32.92
N ARG A 503 -2.51 7.45 31.75
CA ARG A 503 -3.57 8.00 30.90
C ARG A 503 -4.97 7.52 31.28
N PHE A 504 -5.11 6.24 31.59
CA PHE A 504 -6.42 5.57 31.68
C PHE A 504 -6.64 4.85 33.03
N GLY A 505 -5.74 5.01 33.99
CA GLY A 505 -5.84 4.36 35.31
C GLY A 505 -5.63 2.85 35.33
N SER A 506 -5.37 2.23 34.15
CA SER A 506 -5.10 0.80 34.03
C SER A 506 -3.90 0.52 33.12
N PRO A 507 -2.97 -0.36 33.52
CA PRO A 507 -1.81 -0.71 32.69
C PRO A 507 -2.17 -1.48 31.42
N PHE A 508 -3.37 -2.09 31.36
CA PHE A 508 -3.87 -2.91 30.24
C PHE A 508 -4.89 -2.17 29.37
N ASP A 509 -5.25 -0.94 29.70
CA ASP A 509 -6.14 -0.13 28.89
C ASP A 509 -5.34 0.70 27.88
N PHE A 510 -5.59 0.46 26.60
CA PHE A 510 -4.97 1.17 25.49
C PHE A 510 -5.82 2.34 24.97
N GLY A 511 -6.93 2.65 25.61
CA GLY A 511 -7.78 3.80 25.30
C GLY A 511 -8.81 3.56 24.19
N ALA A 512 -8.94 2.34 23.69
CA ALA A 512 -9.84 2.04 22.58
C ALA A 512 -11.32 2.32 22.90
N ASN A 513 -11.74 2.07 24.14
CA ASN A 513 -13.13 2.32 24.58
C ASN A 513 -13.47 3.80 24.68
N TYR A 514 -12.47 4.66 24.81
CA TYR A 514 -12.63 6.12 24.94
C TYR A 514 -12.53 6.85 23.60
N ASN A 515 -12.37 6.11 22.51
CA ASN A 515 -12.14 6.69 21.19
C ASN A 515 -13.39 7.39 20.64
N LEU A 516 -13.26 8.66 20.29
CA LEU A 516 -14.27 9.46 19.63
C LEU A 516 -14.27 9.17 18.12
N THR A 517 -15.04 8.17 17.70
CA THR A 517 -15.12 7.69 16.31
C THR A 517 -16.59 7.54 15.87
N THR A 518 -16.86 6.90 14.75
CA THR A 518 -18.23 6.71 14.21
C THR A 518 -19.19 6.01 15.15
N ASN A 519 -18.68 5.12 15.99
CA ASN A 519 -19.48 4.28 16.88
C ASN A 519 -19.01 4.43 18.33
N ASP A 520 -19.92 4.28 19.27
CA ASP A 520 -19.56 4.08 20.67
C ASP A 520 -18.84 2.74 20.82
N MET A 521 -17.54 2.81 21.10
CA MET A 521 -16.67 1.65 21.20
C MET A 521 -16.98 0.77 22.40
N THR A 522 -17.65 1.32 23.44
CA THR A 522 -18.06 0.57 24.64
C THR A 522 -19.17 -0.44 24.33
N LEU A 523 -19.91 -0.22 23.22
CA LEU A 523 -21.02 -1.06 22.80
C LEU A 523 -20.64 -2.11 21.74
N ARG A 524 -19.37 -2.20 21.41
CA ARG A 524 -18.93 -3.04 20.28
C ARG A 524 -19.20 -4.52 20.46
N GLY A 525 -18.88 -5.16 21.51
CA GLY A 525 -19.04 -6.60 21.71
C GLY A 525 -18.46 -7.48 20.58
N ILE A 526 -18.15 -8.72 20.89
CA ILE A 526 -17.73 -9.73 19.90
C ILE A 526 -18.97 -10.30 19.23
N LYS A 527 -18.98 -10.30 17.88
CA LYS A 527 -20.08 -10.83 17.06
C LYS A 527 -19.56 -11.86 16.06
N PRO A 528 -19.45 -13.15 16.46
CA PRO A 528 -18.80 -14.19 15.65
C PRO A 528 -19.42 -14.42 14.26
N ASP A 529 -20.66 -14.05 14.07
CA ASP A 529 -21.37 -14.10 12.80
C ASP A 529 -20.83 -13.14 11.73
N ARG A 530 -19.99 -12.15 12.10
CA ARG A 530 -19.24 -11.30 11.16
C ARG A 530 -18.00 -11.98 10.56
N LEU A 531 -17.50 -13.01 11.22
CA LEU A 531 -16.21 -13.63 10.84
C LEU A 531 -16.20 -14.19 9.42
N PRO A 532 -17.26 -14.87 8.93
CA PRO A 532 -17.30 -15.34 7.55
C PRO A 532 -17.18 -14.20 6.53
N ASP A 533 -17.89 -13.09 6.76
CA ASP A 533 -17.85 -11.91 5.88
C ASP A 533 -16.43 -11.29 5.84
N GLY A 534 -15.81 -11.13 7.01
CA GLY A 534 -14.44 -10.62 7.10
C GLY A 534 -13.42 -11.54 6.43
N LEU A 535 -13.49 -12.85 6.68
CA LEU A 535 -12.61 -13.83 6.05
C LEU A 535 -12.78 -13.84 4.53
N PHE A 536 -14.01 -13.79 4.04
CA PHE A 536 -14.30 -13.72 2.61
C PHE A 536 -13.77 -12.41 2.00
N ALA A 537 -14.08 -11.28 2.61
CA ALA A 537 -13.67 -9.97 2.11
C ALA A 537 -12.13 -9.84 2.03
N TYR A 538 -11.43 -10.19 3.11
CA TYR A 538 -9.97 -10.09 3.15
C TYR A 538 -9.24 -11.10 2.28
N LEU A 539 -9.80 -12.29 2.04
CA LEU A 539 -9.10 -13.35 1.31
C LEU A 539 -9.59 -13.56 -0.12
N PHE A 540 -10.92 -13.46 -0.37
CA PHE A 540 -11.52 -14.00 -1.59
C PHE A 540 -12.47 -13.03 -2.32
N ALA A 541 -12.71 -11.82 -1.80
CA ALA A 541 -13.58 -10.85 -2.48
C ALA A 541 -13.09 -10.61 -3.92
N MET A 542 -14.03 -10.55 -4.86
CA MET A 542 -13.70 -10.31 -6.26
C MET A 542 -13.34 -8.83 -6.47
N PRO A 543 -12.27 -8.53 -7.22
CA PRO A 543 -11.91 -7.16 -7.54
C PRO A 543 -12.93 -6.55 -8.52
N ASN A 544 -13.18 -5.26 -8.38
CA ASN A 544 -14.00 -4.49 -9.30
C ASN A 544 -13.13 -3.92 -10.42
N LEU A 545 -13.01 -4.65 -11.53
CA LEU A 545 -12.25 -4.24 -12.69
C LEU A 545 -13.13 -3.46 -13.66
N LYS A 546 -12.71 -2.25 -14.02
CA LYS A 546 -13.38 -1.39 -15.02
C LYS A 546 -12.39 -0.96 -16.09
N LEU A 547 -12.87 -0.68 -17.31
CA LEU A 547 -12.04 -0.14 -18.39
C LEU A 547 -11.69 1.34 -18.22
N LYS A 548 -12.09 1.93 -17.10
CA LYS A 548 -11.78 3.32 -16.70
C LYS A 548 -10.61 3.32 -15.71
N PHE A 549 -9.59 4.15 -15.95
CA PHE A 549 -8.49 4.35 -14.99
C PHE A 549 -9.03 4.72 -13.58
N PRO A 550 -8.49 4.19 -12.51
CA PRO A 550 -7.29 3.34 -12.39
C PRO A 550 -7.50 1.82 -12.63
N TYR A 551 -8.53 1.41 -13.33
CA TYR A 551 -8.89 0.04 -13.72
C TYR A 551 -9.30 -0.88 -12.56
N LEU A 552 -8.69 -0.77 -11.41
CA LEU A 552 -9.02 -1.47 -10.18
C LEU A 552 -9.73 -0.48 -9.24
N HIS A 553 -11.03 -0.64 -9.12
CA HIS A 553 -11.90 0.20 -8.30
C HIS A 553 -12.31 -0.51 -7.01
N TRP A 554 -12.97 0.22 -6.13
CA TRP A 554 -13.54 -0.33 -4.93
C TRP A 554 -14.45 -1.52 -5.26
N ALA A 555 -14.18 -2.66 -4.62
CA ALA A 555 -15.03 -3.82 -4.71
C ALA A 555 -16.30 -3.57 -3.89
N ASP A 556 -17.41 -4.08 -4.38
CA ASP A 556 -18.63 -4.11 -3.58
C ASP A 556 -18.44 -5.12 -2.43
N THR A 557 -18.48 -4.62 -1.21
CA THR A 557 -18.38 -5.42 0.01
C THR A 557 -19.74 -5.57 0.67
N THR A 558 -20.77 -5.82 -0.11
CA THR A 558 -22.10 -6.14 0.42
C THR A 558 -21.99 -7.31 1.38
N THR A 559 -22.32 -7.09 2.63
CA THR A 559 -22.42 -8.12 3.65
C THR A 559 -23.88 -8.43 3.93
N LEU A 560 -24.16 -9.62 4.42
CA LEU A 560 -25.51 -9.97 4.91
C LEU A 560 -25.89 -9.22 6.18
N TYR A 561 -24.97 -8.43 6.73
CA TYR A 561 -25.14 -7.64 7.93
C TYR A 561 -25.94 -6.36 7.65
N ILE A 562 -27.14 -6.27 8.21
CA ILE A 562 -27.91 -5.03 8.24
C ILE A 562 -27.47 -4.24 9.48
N GLY A 563 -26.88 -3.06 9.27
CA GLY A 563 -26.43 -2.22 10.35
C GLY A 563 -25.06 -1.60 10.10
N ARG A 564 -24.50 -0.95 11.13
CA ARG A 564 -23.20 -0.27 11.04
C ARG A 564 -22.06 -1.28 11.04
N SER A 565 -21.66 -1.78 9.89
CA SER A 565 -20.31 -2.31 9.71
C SER A 565 -19.43 -1.18 9.18
N ILE A 566 -18.27 -0.98 9.80
CA ILE A 566 -17.28 -0.06 9.23
C ILE A 566 -16.69 -0.79 8.03
N VAL A 567 -16.97 -0.26 6.85
CA VAL A 567 -16.40 -0.76 5.60
C VAL A 567 -15.69 0.40 4.96
N GLU A 568 -14.35 0.35 4.95
CA GLU A 568 -13.55 1.18 4.06
C GLU A 568 -13.49 0.52 2.69
N PRO A 569 -13.13 1.27 1.64
CA PRO A 569 -12.97 0.72 0.31
C PRO A 569 -12.07 -0.52 0.30
N MET A 570 -12.60 -1.64 -0.16
CA MET A 570 -11.85 -2.86 -0.44
C MET A 570 -11.62 -2.97 -1.93
N PHE A 571 -10.45 -3.46 -2.34
CA PHE A 571 -10.09 -3.60 -3.76
C PHE A 571 -10.15 -5.05 -4.25
N GLY A 572 -10.46 -5.97 -3.35
CA GLY A 572 -10.55 -7.40 -3.58
C GLY A 572 -9.77 -8.19 -2.53
N GLY A 573 -10.00 -9.49 -2.49
CA GLY A 573 -9.35 -10.38 -1.53
C GLY A 573 -7.88 -10.64 -1.86
N ALA A 574 -7.08 -10.84 -0.83
CA ALA A 574 -5.63 -11.04 -0.94
C ALA A 574 -5.23 -12.16 -1.90
N MET A 575 -5.97 -13.29 -1.89
CA MET A 575 -5.69 -14.44 -2.75
C MET A 575 -5.97 -14.16 -4.23
N ILE A 576 -6.79 -13.17 -4.53
CA ILE A 576 -7.13 -12.77 -5.92
C ILE A 576 -6.17 -11.67 -6.41
N ILE A 577 -5.94 -10.66 -5.57
CA ILE A 577 -5.07 -9.51 -5.92
C ILE A 577 -3.60 -9.91 -6.02
N PHE A 578 -3.14 -10.89 -5.20
CA PHE A 578 -1.74 -11.27 -5.09
C PHE A 578 -1.51 -12.73 -5.54
N PRO A 579 -1.31 -12.99 -6.84
CA PRO A 579 -1.24 -14.35 -7.40
C PRO A 579 -0.13 -15.22 -6.79
N PHE A 580 0.94 -14.62 -6.25
CA PHE A 580 2.01 -15.38 -5.61
C PHE A 580 1.52 -16.18 -4.40
N LEU A 581 0.45 -15.74 -3.71
CA LEU A 581 -0.13 -16.45 -2.58
C LEU A 581 -0.71 -17.82 -2.98
N TRP A 582 -1.00 -18.06 -4.25
CA TRP A 582 -1.44 -19.36 -4.74
C TRP A 582 -0.40 -20.47 -4.53
N MET A 583 0.84 -20.12 -4.26
CA MET A 583 1.84 -21.11 -3.84
C MET A 583 1.44 -21.88 -2.59
N ILE A 584 0.64 -21.29 -1.70
CA ILE A 584 0.13 -21.98 -0.50
C ILE A 584 -0.65 -23.26 -0.89
N TYR A 585 -1.46 -23.21 -1.94
CA TYR A 585 -2.22 -24.37 -2.42
C TYR A 585 -1.34 -25.48 -3.03
N ARG A 586 -0.08 -25.14 -3.38
CA ARG A 586 0.88 -26.10 -3.93
C ARG A 586 1.68 -26.84 -2.84
N VAL A 587 1.33 -26.67 -1.57
CA VAL A 587 2.04 -27.25 -0.42
C VAL A 587 2.25 -28.74 -0.54
N ARG A 588 1.33 -29.51 -1.12
CA ARG A 588 1.48 -30.95 -1.36
C ARG A 588 2.76 -31.29 -2.12
N SER A 589 3.13 -30.46 -3.11
CA SER A 589 4.36 -30.65 -3.90
C SER A 589 5.65 -30.31 -3.14
N ALA A 590 5.55 -29.59 -2.03
CA ALA A 590 6.67 -29.18 -1.20
C ALA A 590 6.75 -29.94 0.14
N TRP A 591 5.69 -30.70 0.50
CA TRP A 591 5.44 -31.22 1.84
C TRP A 591 6.56 -32.08 2.39
N ASP A 592 7.15 -32.96 1.57
CA ASP A 592 8.22 -33.86 2.01
C ASP A 592 9.51 -33.07 2.31
N LEU A 593 9.86 -32.10 1.47
CA LEU A 593 11.02 -31.26 1.73
C LEU A 593 10.81 -30.35 2.96
N LEU A 594 9.61 -29.81 3.14
CA LEU A 594 9.27 -29.07 4.34
C LEU A 594 9.33 -29.94 5.60
N ARG A 595 8.99 -31.25 5.49
CA ARG A 595 9.16 -32.22 6.57
C ARG A 595 10.63 -32.48 6.88
N GLU A 596 11.41 -32.78 5.86
CA GLU A 596 12.84 -33.06 5.95
C GLU A 596 13.59 -31.89 6.61
N LYS A 597 13.31 -30.67 6.16
CA LYS A 597 13.89 -29.41 6.69
C LYS A 597 13.24 -28.96 8.03
N LYS A 598 12.27 -29.71 8.57
CA LYS A 598 11.52 -29.37 9.82
C LYS A 598 10.80 -28.03 9.74
N LEU A 599 10.32 -27.64 8.56
CA LEU A 599 9.66 -26.35 8.28
C LEU A 599 8.13 -26.42 8.32
N ARG A 600 7.52 -27.59 8.59
CA ARG A 600 6.05 -27.73 8.59
C ARG A 600 5.36 -26.76 9.56
N LEU A 601 5.88 -26.66 10.78
CA LEU A 601 5.33 -25.72 11.75
C LEU A 601 5.56 -24.26 11.31
N PHE A 602 6.72 -23.96 10.72
CA PHE A 602 7.02 -22.61 10.21
C PHE A 602 6.23 -22.27 8.94
N PHE A 603 5.62 -23.26 8.27
CA PHE A 603 4.66 -23.07 7.18
C PHE A 603 3.22 -22.89 7.69
N LEU A 604 2.76 -23.74 8.64
CA LEU A 604 1.38 -23.73 9.11
C LEU A 604 1.07 -22.55 10.04
N LEU A 605 2.00 -22.25 10.94
CA LEU A 605 1.80 -21.23 11.97
C LEU A 605 1.53 -19.85 11.41
N PRO A 606 2.24 -19.32 10.39
CA PRO A 606 1.90 -18.02 9.83
C PRO A 606 0.50 -17.98 9.21
N ILE A 607 0.04 -19.06 8.57
CA ILE A 607 -1.33 -19.12 8.03
C ILE A 607 -2.35 -19.02 9.17
N LEU A 608 -2.16 -19.82 10.23
CA LEU A 608 -3.04 -19.78 11.40
C LEU A 608 -3.06 -18.39 12.04
N LEU A 609 -1.89 -17.80 12.25
CA LEU A 609 -1.77 -16.44 12.82
C LEU A 609 -2.40 -15.39 11.91
N GLY A 610 -2.24 -15.52 10.59
CA GLY A 610 -2.88 -14.63 9.62
C GLY A 610 -4.41 -14.69 9.70
N VAL A 611 -4.98 -15.89 9.81
CA VAL A 611 -6.43 -16.06 10.01
C VAL A 611 -6.88 -15.45 11.34
N ILE A 612 -6.13 -15.67 12.43
CA ILE A 612 -6.44 -15.07 13.75
C ILE A 612 -6.42 -13.54 13.67
N VAL A 613 -5.44 -12.94 12.96
CA VAL A 613 -5.37 -11.48 12.78
C VAL A 613 -6.58 -10.98 11.98
N ILE A 614 -6.95 -11.64 10.87
CA ILE A 614 -8.13 -11.28 10.09
C ILE A 614 -9.39 -11.30 10.95
N MET A 615 -9.55 -12.35 11.78
CA MET A 615 -10.69 -12.46 12.69
C MET A 615 -10.71 -11.33 13.72
N ALA A 616 -9.54 -11.03 14.30
CA ALA A 616 -9.41 -9.95 15.28
C ALA A 616 -9.71 -8.57 14.66
N ASP A 617 -9.17 -8.28 13.47
CA ASP A 617 -9.42 -7.01 12.78
C ASP A 617 -10.89 -6.87 12.40
N THR A 618 -11.54 -7.94 11.93
CA THR A 618 -12.98 -7.96 11.60
C THR A 618 -13.84 -7.60 12.81
N GLU A 619 -13.53 -8.17 13.98
CA GLU A 619 -14.27 -7.93 15.21
C GLU A 619 -13.99 -6.56 15.84
N MET A 620 -12.72 -6.16 15.81
CA MET A 620 -12.27 -4.96 16.52
C MET A 620 -12.49 -3.67 15.72
N ALA A 621 -12.37 -3.74 14.40
CA ALA A 621 -12.33 -2.54 13.57
C ALA A 621 -13.22 -2.60 12.32
N GLY A 622 -13.60 -3.78 11.86
CA GLY A 622 -14.40 -3.96 10.63
C GLY A 622 -13.54 -4.37 9.43
N ILE A 623 -14.07 -4.15 8.22
CA ILE A 623 -13.43 -4.54 6.96
C ILE A 623 -12.77 -3.30 6.35
N LEU A 624 -11.45 -3.22 6.46
CA LEU A 624 -10.66 -2.05 6.04
C LEU A 624 -9.43 -2.49 5.24
N TRP A 625 -9.23 -1.91 4.05
CA TRP A 625 -8.11 -2.29 3.18
C TRP A 625 -6.74 -2.17 3.87
N ARG A 626 -6.52 -1.13 4.69
CA ARG A 626 -5.26 -0.91 5.39
C ARG A 626 -4.85 -2.07 6.30
N TYR A 627 -5.80 -2.85 6.81
CA TYR A 627 -5.52 -4.00 7.67
C TYR A 627 -5.02 -5.23 6.92
N THR A 628 -5.05 -5.20 5.58
CA THR A 628 -4.34 -6.23 4.79
C THR A 628 -2.84 -6.27 5.12
N GLY A 629 -2.24 -5.13 5.52
CA GLY A 629 -0.87 -5.04 6.00
C GLY A 629 -0.59 -5.86 7.26
N ASP A 630 -1.60 -6.13 8.10
CA ASP A 630 -1.45 -6.82 9.37
C ASP A 630 -1.21 -8.33 9.19
N PHE A 631 -1.72 -8.96 8.13
CA PHE A 631 -1.66 -10.41 7.92
C PHE A 631 -0.96 -10.86 6.62
N LEU A 632 -0.88 -10.01 5.60
CA LEU A 632 -0.31 -10.39 4.29
C LEU A 632 1.11 -10.96 4.39
N VAL A 633 1.94 -10.36 5.21
CA VAL A 633 3.33 -10.83 5.41
C VAL A 633 3.39 -12.26 5.94
N LEU A 634 2.43 -12.68 6.77
CA LEU A 634 2.31 -14.04 7.29
C LEU A 634 1.98 -15.02 6.16
N LEU A 635 1.02 -14.68 5.31
CA LEU A 635 0.68 -15.50 4.15
C LEU A 635 1.84 -15.58 3.14
N TYR A 636 2.52 -14.46 2.89
CA TYR A 636 3.71 -14.45 2.02
C TYR A 636 4.84 -15.32 2.55
N LEU A 637 5.11 -15.34 3.86
CA LEU A 637 6.12 -16.23 4.43
C LEU A 637 5.82 -17.69 4.13
N SER A 638 4.57 -18.13 4.27
CA SER A 638 4.15 -19.49 3.95
C SER A 638 4.27 -19.80 2.45
N ALA A 639 3.82 -18.88 1.59
CA ALA A 639 3.94 -19.00 0.13
C ALA A 639 5.40 -19.11 -0.32
N ILE A 640 6.29 -18.30 0.26
CA ILE A 640 7.73 -18.28 -0.03
C ILE A 640 8.38 -19.60 0.35
N LEU A 641 8.04 -20.19 1.50
CA LEU A 641 8.57 -21.50 1.92
C LEU A 641 8.20 -22.60 0.92
N VAL A 642 6.95 -22.63 0.47
CA VAL A 642 6.49 -23.58 -0.55
C VAL A 642 7.20 -23.36 -1.88
N TYR A 643 7.29 -22.11 -2.32
CA TYR A 643 7.95 -21.76 -3.57
C TYR A 643 9.43 -22.19 -3.56
N CYS A 644 10.19 -21.83 -2.52
CA CYS A 644 11.59 -22.19 -2.39
C CYS A 644 11.79 -23.71 -2.33
N ALA A 645 10.93 -24.43 -1.61
CA ALA A 645 10.99 -25.89 -1.53
C ALA A 645 10.69 -26.55 -2.89
N MET A 646 9.71 -26.03 -3.64
CA MET A 646 9.43 -26.51 -4.99
C MET A 646 10.56 -26.19 -5.96
N LEU A 647 11.18 -25.01 -5.85
CA LEU A 647 12.29 -24.59 -6.71
C LEU A 647 13.53 -25.46 -6.51
N GLU A 648 13.83 -25.84 -5.25
CA GLU A 648 14.98 -26.68 -4.90
C GLU A 648 14.87 -28.11 -5.49
N LYS A 649 13.64 -28.68 -5.51
CA LYS A 649 13.36 -30.01 -6.07
C LYS A 649 13.06 -30.01 -7.58
N ALA A 650 12.94 -28.84 -8.19
CA ALA A 650 12.45 -28.76 -9.57
C ALA A 650 13.52 -29.16 -10.59
N GLU A 651 13.16 -30.06 -11.48
CA GLU A 651 13.88 -30.35 -12.72
C GLU A 651 13.82 -29.15 -13.68
N PRO A 652 14.76 -29.05 -14.65
CA PRO A 652 14.87 -27.88 -15.54
C PRO A 652 13.56 -27.33 -16.12
N PRO A 653 12.68 -28.11 -16.73
CA PRO A 653 11.45 -27.56 -17.33
C PRO A 653 10.46 -27.02 -16.28
N ARG A 654 10.35 -27.68 -15.10
CA ARG A 654 9.52 -27.22 -13.99
C ARG A 654 10.13 -26.00 -13.32
N ARG A 655 11.44 -25.99 -13.13
CA ARG A 655 12.19 -24.84 -12.62
C ARG A 655 11.96 -23.59 -13.47
N GLY A 656 11.97 -23.76 -14.80
CA GLY A 656 11.66 -22.68 -15.74
C GLY A 656 10.27 -22.08 -15.52
N ARG A 657 9.25 -22.90 -15.39
CA ARG A 657 7.86 -22.46 -15.12
C ARG A 657 7.75 -21.69 -13.81
N LEU A 658 8.44 -22.15 -12.74
CA LEU A 658 8.46 -21.47 -11.45
C LEU A 658 9.12 -20.08 -11.52
N LEU A 659 10.21 -19.95 -12.29
CA LEU A 659 10.88 -18.66 -12.47
C LEU A 659 10.02 -17.65 -13.24
N VAL A 660 9.37 -18.10 -14.32
CA VAL A 660 8.42 -17.26 -15.08
C VAL A 660 7.24 -16.86 -14.19
N PHE A 661 6.68 -17.82 -13.45
CA PHE A 661 5.58 -17.53 -12.52
C PHE A 661 5.97 -16.48 -11.47
N LEU A 662 7.14 -16.60 -10.83
CA LEU A 662 7.59 -15.62 -9.84
C LEU A 662 7.69 -14.24 -10.45
N THR A 663 8.32 -14.12 -11.64
CA THR A 663 8.47 -12.84 -12.33
C THR A 663 7.13 -12.22 -12.65
N ALA A 664 6.22 -13.00 -13.26
CA ALA A 664 4.88 -12.53 -13.60
C ALA A 664 4.05 -12.15 -12.37
N ALA A 665 4.05 -13.01 -11.34
CA ALA A 665 3.30 -12.76 -10.11
C ALA A 665 3.83 -11.51 -9.37
N THR A 666 5.16 -11.28 -9.36
CA THR A 666 5.74 -10.07 -8.78
C THR A 666 5.32 -8.82 -9.53
N LEU A 667 5.41 -8.83 -10.87
CA LEU A 667 5.01 -7.68 -11.70
C LEU A 667 3.51 -7.39 -11.59
N LEU A 668 2.67 -8.42 -11.63
CA LEU A 668 1.21 -8.26 -11.45
C LEU A 668 0.87 -7.72 -10.06
N SER A 669 1.52 -8.22 -9.00
CA SER A 669 1.29 -7.73 -7.64
C SER A 669 1.74 -6.27 -7.48
N LEU A 670 2.88 -5.88 -8.06
CA LEU A 670 3.35 -4.49 -8.05
C LEU A 670 2.39 -3.57 -8.82
N LEU A 671 1.93 -4.01 -9.99
CA LEU A 671 0.94 -3.27 -10.77
C LEU A 671 -0.38 -3.10 -9.98
N SER A 672 -0.88 -4.19 -9.37
CA SER A 672 -2.08 -4.12 -8.53
C SER A 672 -1.92 -3.13 -7.37
N CYS A 673 -0.78 -3.16 -6.67
CA CYS A 673 -0.50 -2.20 -5.60
C CYS A 673 -0.50 -0.75 -6.11
N LEU A 674 0.09 -0.50 -7.29
CA LEU A 674 0.12 0.83 -7.89
C LEU A 674 -1.30 1.29 -8.27
N LEU A 675 -2.11 0.44 -8.92
CA LEU A 675 -3.49 0.75 -9.26
C LEU A 675 -4.35 1.00 -8.01
N ILE A 676 -4.15 0.22 -6.95
CA ILE A 676 -4.82 0.42 -5.66
C ILE A 676 -4.41 1.77 -5.05
N SER A 677 -3.14 2.15 -5.14
CA SER A 677 -2.68 3.45 -4.64
C SER A 677 -3.44 4.62 -5.30
N PHE A 678 -3.67 4.55 -6.62
CA PHE A 678 -4.49 5.53 -7.33
C PHE A 678 -5.97 5.46 -6.95
N GLY A 679 -6.51 4.25 -6.72
CA GLY A 679 -7.92 4.06 -6.36
C GLY A 679 -8.23 4.39 -4.90
N ASN A 680 -7.24 4.28 -4.01
CA ASN A 680 -7.38 4.50 -2.57
C ASN A 680 -7.16 5.97 -2.18
N SER A 681 -6.45 6.73 -3.00
CA SER A 681 -6.14 8.13 -2.74
C SER A 681 -7.16 9.07 -3.38
N ASP A 682 -7.41 10.20 -2.76
CA ASP A 682 -8.16 11.30 -3.37
C ASP A 682 -7.26 12.16 -4.28
N ILE A 683 -6.31 11.49 -4.94
CA ILE A 683 -5.29 12.14 -5.77
C ILE A 683 -5.89 12.91 -6.95
N SER A 684 -7.03 12.45 -7.47
CA SER A 684 -7.75 13.16 -8.54
C SER A 684 -8.24 14.54 -8.11
N ASN A 685 -8.46 14.75 -6.81
CA ASN A 685 -8.85 16.04 -6.23
C ASN A 685 -7.64 16.83 -5.74
N ARG A 686 -6.68 16.17 -5.16
CA ARG A 686 -5.55 16.79 -4.47
C ARG A 686 -4.40 17.16 -5.40
N ALA A 687 -4.13 16.34 -6.42
CA ALA A 687 -3.11 16.57 -7.44
C ALA A 687 -3.64 16.15 -8.82
N PRO A 688 -4.61 16.91 -9.39
CA PRO A 688 -5.27 16.55 -10.63
C PRO A 688 -4.30 16.43 -11.80
N GLU A 689 -3.30 17.28 -11.90
CA GLU A 689 -2.29 17.22 -12.97
C GLU A 689 -1.54 15.88 -12.95
N PHE A 690 -1.03 15.48 -11.80
CA PHE A 690 -0.36 14.20 -11.67
C PHE A 690 -1.28 13.01 -11.99
N PHE A 691 -2.54 13.06 -11.51
CA PHE A 691 -3.53 12.03 -11.81
C PHE A 691 -3.78 11.89 -13.31
N PHE A 692 -3.95 13.02 -14.02
CA PHE A 692 -4.20 12.99 -15.46
C PHE A 692 -2.96 12.56 -16.24
N HIS A 693 -1.75 12.96 -15.86
CA HIS A 693 -0.52 12.44 -16.46
C HIS A 693 -0.39 10.92 -16.28
N ALA A 694 -0.67 10.41 -15.09
CA ALA A 694 -0.66 8.97 -14.82
C ALA A 694 -1.76 8.24 -15.62
N LYS A 695 -2.96 8.85 -15.71
CA LYS A 695 -4.05 8.33 -16.53
C LYS A 695 -3.63 8.25 -18.00
N ASP A 696 -3.09 9.31 -18.59
CA ASP A 696 -2.66 9.34 -19.99
C ASP A 696 -1.52 8.36 -20.25
N PHE A 697 -0.61 8.21 -19.28
CA PHE A 697 0.47 7.21 -19.37
C PHE A 697 -0.05 5.78 -19.35
N MET A 698 -1.10 5.48 -18.61
CA MET A 698 -1.61 4.12 -18.39
C MET A 698 -2.87 3.80 -19.20
N SER A 699 -3.57 4.81 -19.75
CA SER A 699 -4.81 4.58 -20.47
C SER A 699 -4.57 3.90 -21.82
N PHE A 700 -5.39 2.89 -22.07
CA PHE A 700 -5.55 2.36 -23.41
C PHE A 700 -6.39 3.34 -24.24
N GLY A 701 -5.85 3.76 -25.34
CA GLY A 701 -6.26 4.81 -26.22
C GLY A 701 -7.72 5.05 -26.47
#